data_81b3eb3fae0f36572820d3180d3c9131
#
_entry.id   81b3eb3fae0f36572820d3180d3c9131
#
_cell.length_a   1.000
_cell.length_b   1.000
_cell.length_c   1.000
_cell.angle_alpha   90.00
_cell.angle_beta   90.00
_cell.angle_gamma   90.00
#
_symmetry.space_group_name_H-M   'P 1'
#
loop_
_entity.id
_entity.type
_entity.pdbx_description
1 polymer ?
#
loop_
_entity_poly.entity_id
_entity_poly.type
_entity_poly.pdbx_seq_one_letter_code
_entity_poly.pdbx_strand_id
1 'polypeptide(L)'
;MSKELEWKTGLAFNDFMIHPPPREPGGNRWLVAFLLAAVAIVAPAGAQEVAAPGAVAKYGFNTADALTGWIVAGDAGIDLTKDRQSAGGSLKIGPGGSALLKLRAEDGSGKVELWVYDDGSKPADGKATRVGPRWGLVQSDGRLIAAGILHASYLAGDEGYTATACDGKDWLEQLFWLGVNRAPSGWHKWTFDFDPEAGIRIFHNDKEVGPSLDKANLKGFGALEIWGDSGRENGQTIWVDDVSVVLGGPAHLIVAAEADPYDDKAVAEFAVALPPPVIYSKNRAPRTPNLEELPLKESVSQYGITWQFNAPARVGQFVNGDWYVVGPVTVTMIDPKPLYGAEIPPRELDHIDKERPEGQRVRNGFMVNPPARMKVAYDSGVRNWWDPSLIQKLPAKMRPGDCLVSAISMPKGLNLHAQLRNKIERGVEDSSPVRTAAVLTCLGAPQPPDAFRPAFCDRSQRIYLARDLKRELLPMSAATRSLPNIDRFIRFTQRPWVGTCFFGFEEPVENMPQYGLEYGRVSGLSALLLCTDLKPERKEPLLVNYAQIGIDFGGMIRAGHPGWTGWGGHGSGRKLPIVFAGILLGDDELANINKSFPKASFGEDEQTAYGDCWTGAKVVFAGHSGIDEATGRGRNLARTEPWGPYEHMPPSQWKDGQNTSESYRRCCTSVGWVAQALALRLLRAEKFWNHAPFFDYVDRWMYEDDSEFVKTIKASTGRDHDHDWSRQGQCWDPFVNEMWSKHRTELPAPTDGWKQPHDDSYYRAAVVNPE
;
A
#
# COMPACT_ATOMS: atom_id res chain seq x y z
N MET A 1 -34.11 -3.24 -25.32
CA MET A 1 -34.61 -2.23 -24.38
C MET A 1 -33.63 -2.16 -23.23
N SER A 2 -32.63 -1.30 -23.39
CA SER A 2 -31.57 -1.04 -22.41
C SER A 2 -32.09 0.00 -21.42
N LYS A 3 -32.24 -0.38 -20.16
CA LYS A 3 -32.38 0.60 -19.09
C LYS A 3 -31.01 1.17 -18.79
N GLU A 4 -30.83 2.43 -19.12
CA GLU A 4 -29.73 3.25 -18.70
C GLU A 4 -29.70 3.30 -17.17
N LEU A 5 -28.64 2.76 -16.57
CA LEU A 5 -28.29 3.08 -15.19
C LEU A 5 -27.60 4.45 -15.22
N GLU A 6 -28.35 5.49 -14.96
CA GLU A 6 -27.78 6.78 -14.58
C GLU A 6 -26.99 6.64 -13.27
N TRP A 7 -25.70 6.69 -13.38
CA TRP A 7 -24.83 6.93 -12.26
C TRP A 7 -25.03 8.38 -11.80
N LYS A 8 -25.81 8.56 -10.78
CA LYS A 8 -25.81 9.83 -10.04
C LYS A 8 -24.46 9.94 -9.31
N THR A 9 -23.48 10.48 -10.01
CA THR A 9 -22.25 10.98 -9.43
C THR A 9 -22.54 12.30 -8.71
N GLY A 10 -23.18 12.18 -7.56
CA GLY A 10 -23.46 13.31 -6.67
C GLY A 10 -22.55 13.34 -5.45
N LEU A 11 -21.39 12.70 -5.51
CA LEU A 11 -20.36 12.82 -4.48
C LEU A 11 -19.35 13.84 -4.93
N ALA A 12 -19.25 14.92 -4.19
CA ALA A 12 -18.24 15.95 -4.40
C ALA A 12 -16.86 15.29 -4.37
N PHE A 13 -16.08 15.55 -5.40
CA PHE A 13 -14.75 14.99 -5.65
C PHE A 13 -13.72 15.24 -4.52
N ASN A 14 -14.03 16.17 -3.61
CA ASN A 14 -13.18 16.53 -2.47
C ASN A 14 -13.07 15.43 -1.40
N ASP A 15 -13.89 14.39 -1.45
CA ASP A 15 -13.95 13.38 -0.39
C ASP A 15 -12.91 12.25 -0.53
N PHE A 16 -12.08 12.29 -1.59
CA PHE A 16 -11.18 11.17 -1.91
C PHE A 16 -9.69 11.43 -1.73
N MET A 17 -9.31 12.52 -1.09
CA MET A 17 -7.97 13.05 -1.30
C MET A 17 -7.09 13.13 -0.03
N ILE A 18 -5.88 12.59 -0.12
CA ILE A 18 -4.80 12.65 0.88
C ILE A 18 -3.88 13.85 0.58
N HIS A 19 -3.73 14.78 1.49
CA HIS A 19 -2.85 15.94 1.35
C HIS A 19 -1.49 15.72 2.04
N PRO A 20 -0.37 15.95 1.37
CA PRO A 20 0.90 16.21 2.05
C PRO A 20 0.89 17.60 2.69
N PRO A 21 1.74 17.87 3.67
CA PRO A 21 1.85 19.20 4.28
C PRO A 21 2.34 20.25 3.27
N PRO A 22 1.91 21.53 3.41
CA PRO A 22 2.25 22.59 2.49
C PRO A 22 3.76 22.84 2.40
N ARG A 23 4.24 23.03 1.17
CA ARG A 23 5.54 23.68 0.94
C ARG A 23 5.30 25.19 1.02
N GLU A 24 6.02 25.89 1.87
CA GLU A 24 5.96 27.34 1.92
C GLU A 24 6.40 27.98 0.59
N PRO A 25 5.63 28.92 0.03
CA PRO A 25 6.06 29.68 -1.12
C PRO A 25 7.13 30.69 -0.69
N GLY A 26 8.34 30.51 -1.14
CA GLY A 26 9.40 31.47 -1.26
C GLY A 26 9.55 32.50 -0.14
N GLY A 27 10.14 32.10 0.95
CA GLY A 27 10.56 33.03 2.00
C GLY A 27 11.59 32.35 2.88
N ASN A 28 12.83 32.77 2.75
CA ASN A 28 13.96 32.51 3.61
C ASN A 28 14.05 31.10 4.26
N ARG A 29 14.94 30.32 3.70
CA ARG A 29 15.52 29.15 4.32
C ARG A 29 15.85 29.43 5.79
N TRP A 30 14.96 29.09 6.69
CA TRP A 30 15.39 28.68 8.00
C TRP A 30 15.88 27.25 7.85
N LEU A 31 17.20 27.15 7.54
CA LEU A 31 17.98 25.98 7.88
C LEU A 31 17.85 25.86 9.42
N VAL A 32 16.91 25.05 9.90
CA VAL A 32 17.11 24.39 11.18
C VAL A 32 18.11 23.27 10.87
N ALA A 33 19.37 23.69 10.73
CA ALA A 33 20.48 22.79 10.83
C ALA A 33 20.39 22.18 12.23
N PHE A 34 20.04 20.91 12.33
CA PHE A 34 20.47 20.10 13.45
C PHE A 34 22.01 20.03 13.39
N LEU A 35 22.65 21.09 13.85
CA LEU A 35 24.00 21.01 14.33
C LEU A 35 23.96 20.08 15.55
N LEU A 36 24.35 18.84 15.36
CA LEU A 36 25.05 18.09 16.40
C LEU A 36 26.40 18.81 16.63
N ALA A 37 26.31 20.04 17.14
CA ALA A 37 27.43 20.62 17.83
C ALA A 37 27.51 19.89 19.17
N ALA A 38 28.56 19.12 19.37
CA ALA A 38 29.02 18.74 20.67
C ALA A 38 29.37 20.02 21.44
N VAL A 39 28.36 20.70 21.94
CA VAL A 39 28.53 21.72 22.98
C VAL A 39 28.54 20.90 24.29
N ALA A 40 29.70 20.82 24.89
CA ALA A 40 29.81 20.46 26.29
C ALA A 40 29.02 21.50 27.09
N ILE A 41 27.75 21.30 27.27
CA ILE A 41 26.92 22.08 28.17
C ILE A 41 27.21 21.54 29.55
N VAL A 42 27.86 22.36 30.36
CA VAL A 42 27.93 22.20 31.81
C VAL A 42 26.47 22.03 32.29
N ALA A 43 26.13 20.84 32.70
CA ALA A 43 24.79 20.53 33.20
C ALA A 43 24.52 21.41 34.43
N PRO A 44 23.40 22.15 34.50
CA PRO A 44 22.97 22.67 35.79
C PRO A 44 22.66 21.48 36.72
N ALA A 45 23.22 21.53 37.91
CA ALA A 45 22.97 20.56 38.94
C ALA A 45 21.46 20.52 39.22
N GLY A 46 20.78 19.45 38.80
CA GLY A 46 19.33 19.26 38.96
C GLY A 46 18.66 18.37 37.94
N ALA A 47 19.38 17.79 36.99
CA ALA A 47 18.81 16.78 36.10
C ALA A 47 18.47 15.55 36.93
N GLN A 48 17.19 15.28 37.17
CA GLN A 48 16.74 14.01 37.73
C GLN A 48 17.22 12.90 36.80
N GLU A 49 18.12 12.05 37.29
CA GLU A 49 18.57 10.85 36.58
C GLU A 49 17.34 10.03 36.18
N VAL A 50 17.18 9.73 34.94
CA VAL A 50 16.21 8.74 34.50
C VAL A 50 16.50 7.44 35.22
N ALA A 51 15.50 6.94 35.90
CA ALA A 51 15.58 5.83 36.81
C ALA A 51 16.23 4.57 36.22
N ALA A 52 16.76 3.72 37.11
CA ALA A 52 17.31 2.41 36.75
C ALA A 52 16.29 1.56 35.95
N PRO A 53 16.74 0.58 35.15
CA PRO A 53 15.86 -0.28 34.39
C PRO A 53 14.71 -0.84 35.22
N GLY A 54 13.45 -0.64 34.76
CA GLY A 54 12.24 -1.06 35.48
C GLY A 54 11.65 -0.04 36.46
N ALA A 55 12.32 1.09 36.71
CA ALA A 55 11.74 2.17 37.52
C ALA A 55 10.76 3.02 36.70
N VAL A 56 9.70 3.50 37.38
CA VAL A 56 8.66 4.33 36.75
C VAL A 56 9.02 5.81 36.98
N ALA A 57 9.28 6.53 35.87
CA ALA A 57 9.33 7.99 35.89
C ALA A 57 7.93 8.55 35.61
N LYS A 58 7.47 9.49 36.40
CA LYS A 58 6.17 10.15 36.24
C LYS A 58 6.34 11.66 36.16
N TYR A 59 5.62 12.24 35.21
CA TYR A 59 5.60 13.69 34.95
C TYR A 59 4.15 14.19 35.01
N GLY A 60 3.85 15.02 35.98
CA GLY A 60 2.63 15.80 36.07
C GLY A 60 2.97 17.29 35.96
N PHE A 61 2.12 18.07 35.36
CA PHE A 61 2.39 19.47 35.01
C PHE A 61 1.73 20.45 35.98
N ASN A 62 1.75 20.14 37.25
CA ASN A 62 1.00 20.83 38.31
C ASN A 62 1.65 22.14 38.80
N THR A 63 2.86 22.44 38.36
CA THR A 63 3.61 23.63 38.77
C THR A 63 4.35 24.23 37.59
N ALA A 64 4.67 25.49 37.62
CA ALA A 64 5.35 26.18 36.53
C ALA A 64 6.77 25.62 36.24
N ASP A 65 7.38 24.94 37.16
CA ASP A 65 8.70 24.30 37.06
C ASP A 65 8.63 22.82 36.63
N ALA A 66 7.43 22.30 36.38
CA ALA A 66 7.20 20.90 35.98
C ALA A 66 7.78 20.53 34.62
N LEU A 67 8.32 21.49 33.86
CA LEU A 67 9.02 21.25 32.59
C LEU A 67 10.49 20.84 32.77
N THR A 68 10.93 20.60 33.98
CA THR A 68 12.30 20.09 34.24
C THR A 68 12.50 18.76 33.49
N GLY A 69 13.51 18.71 32.60
CA GLY A 69 13.79 17.55 31.73
C GLY A 69 13.10 17.60 30.39
N TRP A 70 12.17 18.51 30.17
CA TRP A 70 11.52 18.74 28.88
C TRP A 70 12.20 19.84 28.10
N ILE A 71 12.28 19.69 26.78
CA ILE A 71 12.67 20.73 25.83
C ILE A 71 11.40 21.18 25.13
N VAL A 72 11.00 22.42 25.36
CA VAL A 72 9.78 22.98 24.76
C VAL A 72 10.14 24.09 23.77
N ALA A 73 9.37 24.16 22.68
CA ALA A 73 9.55 25.16 21.64
C ALA A 73 8.20 25.64 21.06
N GLY A 74 8.19 26.82 20.47
CA GLY A 74 6.99 27.39 19.86
C GLY A 74 5.88 27.68 20.87
N ASP A 75 4.61 27.49 20.50
CA ASP A 75 3.46 27.65 21.40
C ASP A 75 3.28 26.39 22.29
N ALA A 76 4.20 26.22 23.25
CA ALA A 76 4.13 25.15 24.22
C ALA A 76 4.49 25.67 25.62
N GLY A 77 3.77 25.20 26.66
CA GLY A 77 4.00 25.60 28.05
C GLY A 77 2.98 25.03 29.01
N ILE A 78 3.10 25.39 30.29
CA ILE A 78 2.17 24.91 31.32
C ILE A 78 0.89 25.74 31.29
N ASP A 79 -0.25 25.06 31.29
CA ASP A 79 -1.58 25.62 31.48
C ASP A 79 -2.16 25.12 32.81
N LEU A 80 -2.16 25.98 33.82
CA LEU A 80 -2.69 25.67 35.14
C LEU A 80 -4.21 25.70 35.26
N THR A 81 -4.88 26.01 34.15
CA THR A 81 -6.35 26.08 34.09
C THR A 81 -6.98 24.82 33.55
N LYS A 82 -6.19 23.89 33.04
CA LYS A 82 -6.66 22.64 32.47
C LYS A 82 -5.90 21.45 33.06
N ASP A 83 -6.64 20.57 33.70
CA ASP A 83 -6.11 19.46 34.45
C ASP A 83 -7.03 18.23 34.26
N ARG A 84 -6.45 17.03 34.37
CA ARG A 84 -7.19 15.79 34.30
C ARG A 84 -7.83 15.41 35.66
N GLN A 85 -7.21 15.80 36.78
CA GLN A 85 -7.59 15.35 38.13
C GLN A 85 -8.12 16.44 39.04
N SER A 86 -8.43 17.61 38.55
CA SER A 86 -9.01 18.74 39.28
C SER A 86 -8.10 19.43 40.31
N ALA A 87 -6.79 19.29 40.26
CA ALA A 87 -5.87 19.91 41.22
C ALA A 87 -4.47 20.22 40.69
N GLY A 88 -4.35 20.73 39.44
CA GLY A 88 -3.03 21.02 38.91
C GLY A 88 -3.08 21.72 37.56
N GLY A 89 -2.18 21.38 36.69
CA GLY A 89 -2.08 21.90 35.32
C GLY A 89 -1.75 20.80 34.32
N SER A 90 -1.62 21.18 33.10
CA SER A 90 -1.21 20.29 32.00
C SER A 90 -0.22 21.01 31.08
N LEU A 91 0.48 20.24 30.29
CA LEU A 91 1.33 20.73 29.22
C LEU A 91 0.47 21.09 28.00
N LYS A 92 0.29 22.39 27.72
CA LYS A 92 -0.39 22.89 26.55
C LYS A 92 0.56 22.85 25.35
N ILE A 93 0.10 22.34 24.22
CA ILE A 93 0.79 22.37 22.93
C ILE A 93 -0.14 22.98 21.91
N GLY A 94 0.13 24.21 21.55
CA GLY A 94 -0.59 24.96 20.52
C GLY A 94 0.02 24.77 19.12
N PRO A 95 -0.53 25.45 18.13
CA PRO A 95 -0.05 25.39 16.75
C PRO A 95 1.43 25.77 16.64
N GLY A 96 2.21 24.92 15.96
CA GLY A 96 3.67 25.12 15.85
C GLY A 96 4.45 24.91 17.14
N GLY A 97 3.78 24.51 18.24
CA GLY A 97 4.43 24.14 19.51
C GLY A 97 4.97 22.71 19.48
N SER A 98 5.98 22.46 20.31
CA SER A 98 6.48 21.11 20.54
C SER A 98 7.06 20.95 21.95
N ALA A 99 7.06 19.71 22.42
CA ALA A 99 7.71 19.31 23.67
C ALA A 99 8.40 17.97 23.50
N LEU A 100 9.64 17.88 23.97
CA LEU A 100 10.48 16.69 23.84
C LEU A 100 11.04 16.30 25.20
N LEU A 101 10.83 15.04 25.58
CA LEU A 101 11.43 14.41 26.76
C LEU A 101 12.48 13.38 26.26
N LYS A 102 13.75 13.58 26.62
CA LYS A 102 14.80 12.61 26.29
C LYS A 102 14.64 11.32 27.09
N LEU A 103 14.74 10.20 26.40
CA LEU A 103 14.67 8.85 26.98
C LEU A 103 16.04 8.17 26.89
N ARG A 104 16.36 7.31 27.84
CA ARG A 104 17.50 6.38 27.76
C ARG A 104 16.95 5.00 27.39
N ALA A 105 16.67 4.77 26.14
CA ALA A 105 16.19 3.48 25.66
C ALA A 105 17.29 2.75 24.87
N GLU A 106 18.38 2.42 25.53
CA GLU A 106 19.49 1.68 24.92
C GLU A 106 19.05 0.26 24.51
N ASP A 107 18.15 -0.34 25.29
CA ASP A 107 17.71 -1.73 25.10
C ASP A 107 16.47 -1.87 24.21
N GLY A 108 15.88 -0.79 23.76
CA GLY A 108 14.75 -0.79 22.83
C GLY A 108 13.42 -1.32 23.39
N SER A 109 13.30 -1.59 24.71
CA SER A 109 12.05 -2.01 25.35
C SER A 109 11.57 -1.00 26.38
N GLY A 110 10.25 -0.93 26.56
CA GLY A 110 9.63 -0.06 27.55
C GLY A 110 8.17 0.21 27.31
N LYS A 111 7.61 1.06 28.17
CA LYS A 111 6.22 1.50 28.10
C LYS A 111 6.14 2.99 28.38
N VAL A 112 5.48 3.71 27.49
CA VAL A 112 5.16 5.13 27.69
C VAL A 112 3.66 5.30 27.68
N GLU A 113 3.12 5.89 28.75
CA GLU A 113 1.71 6.24 28.89
C GLU A 113 1.59 7.75 29.06
N LEU A 114 0.61 8.34 28.38
CA LEU A 114 0.30 9.76 28.51
C LEU A 114 -1.20 9.97 28.30
N TRP A 115 -1.72 11.01 28.92
CA TRP A 115 -3.08 11.47 28.69
C TRP A 115 -3.06 12.69 27.81
N VAL A 116 -3.84 12.68 26.76
CA VAL A 116 -3.99 13.76 25.79
C VAL A 116 -5.43 14.25 25.84
N TYR A 117 -5.63 15.53 26.05
CA TYR A 117 -6.94 16.16 25.90
C TYR A 117 -7.11 16.65 24.46
N ASP A 118 -8.07 16.07 23.80
CA ASP A 118 -8.58 16.52 22.52
C ASP A 118 -9.84 17.34 22.76
N ASP A 119 -9.86 18.62 22.37
CA ASP A 119 -11.00 19.49 22.56
C ASP A 119 -12.11 19.31 21.51
N GLY A 120 -11.89 18.40 20.56
CA GLY A 120 -12.82 18.15 19.47
C GLY A 120 -12.88 19.26 18.43
N SER A 121 -12.03 20.30 18.53
CA SER A 121 -12.04 21.42 17.60
C SER A 121 -11.57 21.00 16.21
N LYS A 122 -12.11 21.70 15.22
CA LYS A 122 -11.68 21.59 13.81
C LYS A 122 -11.02 22.90 13.42
N PRO A 123 -10.02 22.87 12.54
CA PRO A 123 -9.47 24.10 11.98
C PRO A 123 -10.59 24.92 11.34
N ALA A 124 -10.67 26.19 11.72
CA ALA A 124 -11.80 27.07 11.42
C ALA A 124 -11.95 27.43 9.93
N ASP A 125 -10.91 27.24 9.12
CA ASP A 125 -10.85 27.72 7.74
C ASP A 125 -11.20 26.67 6.67
N GLY A 126 -11.63 25.48 7.07
CA GLY A 126 -11.91 24.36 6.16
C GLY A 126 -10.68 23.87 5.36
N LYS A 127 -9.52 24.45 5.61
CA LYS A 127 -8.22 24.09 5.01
C LYS A 127 -7.41 23.27 5.99
N ALA A 128 -8.04 22.33 6.66
CA ALA A 128 -7.38 21.47 7.61
C ALA A 128 -6.15 20.83 6.98
N THR A 129 -5.02 20.96 7.66
CA THR A 129 -3.99 19.95 7.50
C THR A 129 -4.63 18.63 7.88
N ARG A 130 -4.43 17.65 7.05
CA ARG A 130 -5.01 16.33 7.26
C ARG A 130 -4.63 15.74 8.61
N VAL A 131 -3.40 15.96 9.04
CA VAL A 131 -2.88 15.50 10.32
C VAL A 131 -2.72 16.71 11.24
N GLY A 132 -3.43 16.67 12.35
CA GLY A 132 -3.33 17.64 13.42
C GLY A 132 -2.20 17.35 14.41
N PRO A 133 -2.38 17.71 15.67
CA PRO A 133 -1.43 17.42 16.74
C PRO A 133 -1.12 15.91 16.84
N ARG A 134 0.08 15.61 17.32
CA ARG A 134 0.60 14.25 17.40
C ARG A 134 1.52 14.04 18.60
N TRP A 135 1.69 12.79 19.01
CA TRP A 135 2.52 12.39 20.13
C TRP A 135 3.12 11.01 19.90
N GLY A 136 4.37 10.80 20.25
CA GLY A 136 5.01 9.51 19.99
C GLY A 136 6.48 9.44 20.34
N LEU A 137 7.11 8.36 19.92
CA LEU A 137 8.47 7.99 20.22
C LEU A 137 9.41 8.27 19.06
N VAL A 138 10.50 8.93 19.32
CA VAL A 138 11.58 9.16 18.35
C VAL A 138 12.67 8.09 18.57
N GLN A 139 12.97 7.34 17.54
CA GLN A 139 14.03 6.34 17.54
C GLN A 139 15.41 6.99 17.52
N SER A 140 16.43 6.24 17.92
CA SER A 140 17.82 6.72 17.92
C SER A 140 18.34 7.16 16.55
N ASP A 141 17.74 6.69 15.47
CA ASP A 141 18.04 7.12 14.09
C ASP A 141 17.17 8.29 13.62
N GLY A 142 16.36 8.86 14.49
CA GLY A 142 15.50 10.02 14.23
C GLY A 142 14.16 9.69 13.58
N ARG A 143 13.82 8.40 13.40
CA ARG A 143 12.49 8.02 12.92
C ARG A 143 11.46 8.15 14.02
N LEU A 144 10.26 8.53 13.63
CA LEU A 144 9.15 8.75 14.54
C LEU A 144 8.13 7.61 14.45
N ILE A 145 7.63 7.20 15.62
CA ILE A 145 6.47 6.32 15.75
C ILE A 145 5.46 7.02 16.65
N ALA A 146 4.35 7.46 16.09
CA ALA A 146 3.44 8.33 16.81
C ALA A 146 1.96 8.05 16.49
N ALA A 147 1.11 8.39 17.44
CA ALA A 147 -0.31 8.62 17.24
C ALA A 147 -0.58 10.12 17.01
N GLY A 148 -1.72 10.44 16.44
CA GLY A 148 -2.10 11.82 16.20
C GLY A 148 -3.56 11.96 15.80
N ILE A 149 -4.02 13.21 15.68
CA ILE A 149 -5.37 13.55 15.25
C ILE A 149 -5.42 13.61 13.73
N LEU A 150 -6.37 12.92 13.15
CA LEU A 150 -6.69 12.98 11.74
C LEU A 150 -7.92 13.86 11.54
N HIS A 151 -7.72 15.07 11.00
CA HIS A 151 -8.80 16.03 10.81
C HIS A 151 -9.70 15.75 9.61
N ALA A 152 -9.16 15.05 8.60
CA ALA A 152 -9.90 14.66 7.43
C ALA A 152 -9.52 13.23 7.05
N SER A 153 -10.46 12.33 7.12
CA SER A 153 -10.27 10.99 6.60
C SER A 153 -10.37 11.03 5.08
N TYR A 154 -9.39 10.45 4.44
CA TYR A 154 -9.43 10.12 3.03
C TYR A 154 -10.71 9.34 2.66
N LEU A 155 -11.27 8.65 3.60
CA LEU A 155 -12.30 7.65 3.36
C LEU A 155 -13.72 8.18 3.56
N ALA A 156 -13.89 9.29 4.26
CA ALA A 156 -15.26 9.62 4.61
C ALA A 156 -15.52 11.04 5.09
N GLY A 157 -14.57 11.92 5.06
CA GLY A 157 -14.69 13.15 5.82
C GLY A 157 -14.84 12.92 7.33
N ASP A 158 -14.60 11.68 7.82
CA ASP A 158 -14.65 11.35 9.23
C ASP A 158 -13.30 11.65 9.87
N GLU A 159 -13.37 12.28 11.01
CA GLU A 159 -12.21 12.54 11.84
C GLU A 159 -11.90 11.33 12.68
N GLY A 160 -10.62 11.09 12.92
CA GLY A 160 -10.18 9.96 13.70
C GLY A 160 -8.80 10.15 14.30
N TYR A 161 -8.28 9.08 14.85
CA TYR A 161 -6.89 9.01 15.25
C TYR A 161 -6.10 8.17 14.28
N THR A 162 -4.86 8.53 14.08
CA THR A 162 -3.94 7.86 13.16
C THR A 162 -2.65 7.49 13.87
N ALA A 163 -1.96 6.48 13.36
CA ALA A 163 -0.57 6.21 13.74
C ALA A 163 0.33 6.30 12.51
N THR A 164 1.57 6.66 12.74
CA THR A 164 2.58 6.73 11.71
C THR A 164 3.94 6.29 12.22
N ALA A 165 4.74 5.74 11.33
CA ALA A 165 6.16 5.56 11.53
C ALA A 165 6.86 6.28 10.40
N CYS A 166 7.59 7.33 10.68
CA CYS A 166 8.28 8.14 9.69
C CYS A 166 9.59 8.70 10.22
N ASP A 167 10.32 9.39 9.38
CA ASP A 167 11.59 10.02 9.74
C ASP A 167 11.44 11.39 10.44
N GLY A 168 10.26 11.75 10.83
CA GLY A 168 9.93 13.03 11.45
C GLY A 168 9.70 14.17 10.47
N LYS A 169 9.89 13.97 9.17
CA LYS A 169 9.72 14.98 8.14
C LYS A 169 8.47 14.78 7.31
N ASP A 170 8.11 13.55 7.07
CA ASP A 170 6.99 13.19 6.22
C ASP A 170 6.07 12.16 6.89
N TRP A 171 4.87 12.60 7.15
CA TRP A 171 3.86 11.82 7.85
C TRP A 171 3.10 10.85 6.97
N LEU A 172 3.22 10.97 5.67
CA LEU A 172 2.34 10.28 4.75
C LEU A 172 2.79 8.88 4.41
N GLU A 173 4.05 8.58 4.63
CA GLU A 173 4.63 7.32 4.18
C GLU A 173 3.98 6.10 4.80
N GLN A 174 3.58 6.20 6.07
CA GLN A 174 2.97 5.09 6.79
C GLN A 174 1.80 5.57 7.66
N LEU A 175 0.91 6.33 7.08
CA LEU A 175 -0.28 6.77 7.76
C LEU A 175 -1.26 5.61 7.91
N PHE A 176 -1.47 5.16 9.14
CA PHE A 176 -2.43 4.13 9.45
C PHE A 176 -3.65 4.75 10.14
N TRP A 177 -4.82 4.33 9.72
CA TRP A 177 -6.02 4.51 10.52
C TRP A 177 -5.97 3.56 11.72
N LEU A 178 -6.16 4.07 12.92
CA LEU A 178 -6.14 3.26 14.13
C LEU A 178 -7.47 2.54 14.40
N GLY A 179 -8.46 2.68 13.52
CA GLY A 179 -9.77 2.12 13.74
C GLY A 179 -10.54 2.79 14.89
N VAL A 180 -10.14 3.98 15.29
CA VAL A 180 -10.76 4.74 16.36
C VAL A 180 -11.27 6.05 15.80
N ASN A 181 -12.59 6.19 15.78
CA ASN A 181 -13.22 7.48 15.47
C ASN A 181 -12.79 8.51 16.50
N ARG A 182 -12.60 9.75 16.07
CA ARG A 182 -12.34 10.84 16.98
C ARG A 182 -13.51 10.99 17.95
N ALA A 183 -13.24 10.74 19.22
CA ALA A 183 -14.24 10.86 20.26
C ALA A 183 -14.62 12.34 20.51
N PRO A 184 -15.80 12.62 21.06
CA PRO A 184 -16.10 13.95 21.61
C PRO A 184 -15.00 14.41 22.53
N SER A 185 -14.82 15.72 22.67
CA SER A 185 -13.77 16.36 23.47
C SER A 185 -13.59 15.71 24.85
N GLY A 186 -12.37 15.44 25.23
CA GLY A 186 -12.05 14.78 26.50
C GLY A 186 -10.59 14.33 26.64
N TRP A 187 -10.31 13.76 27.77
CA TRP A 187 -9.02 13.14 28.05
C TRP A 187 -8.98 11.70 27.54
N HIS A 188 -7.95 11.38 26.77
CA HIS A 188 -7.70 10.07 26.17
C HIS A 188 -6.35 9.55 26.65
N LYS A 189 -6.34 8.32 27.16
CA LYS A 189 -5.11 7.63 27.53
C LYS A 189 -4.48 7.01 26.28
N TRP A 190 -3.21 7.29 26.06
CA TRP A 190 -2.40 6.67 25.01
C TRP A 190 -1.26 5.91 25.64
N THR A 191 -1.00 4.71 25.16
CA THR A 191 0.09 3.87 25.62
C THR A 191 0.88 3.38 24.41
N PHE A 192 2.18 3.53 24.46
CA PHE A 192 3.15 2.92 23.57
C PHE A 192 3.89 1.85 24.35
N ASP A 193 3.67 0.60 24.00
CA ASP A 193 4.35 -0.57 24.58
C ASP A 193 5.29 -1.12 23.49
N PHE A 194 6.57 -1.14 23.77
CA PHE A 194 7.58 -1.47 22.78
C PHE A 194 8.60 -2.47 23.32
N ASP A 195 8.95 -3.39 22.45
CA ASP A 195 9.86 -4.49 22.74
C ASP A 195 10.65 -4.87 21.47
N PRO A 196 11.98 -5.13 21.56
CA PRO A 196 12.79 -5.48 20.41
C PRO A 196 12.31 -6.75 19.68
N GLU A 197 11.66 -7.65 20.38
CA GLU A 197 11.16 -8.92 19.83
C GLU A 197 9.70 -8.87 19.38
N ALA A 198 8.88 -8.07 20.08
CA ALA A 198 7.45 -7.98 19.80
C ALA A 198 7.05 -6.77 18.92
N GLY A 199 7.93 -5.79 18.76
CA GLY A 199 7.61 -4.57 18.04
C GLY A 199 6.98 -3.50 18.95
N ILE A 200 6.23 -2.56 18.35
CA ILE A 200 5.46 -1.55 19.08
C ILE A 200 3.99 -1.84 18.97
N ARG A 201 3.29 -1.73 20.10
CA ARG A 201 1.84 -1.73 20.18
C ARG A 201 1.34 -0.40 20.72
N ILE A 202 0.27 0.09 20.15
CA ILE A 202 -0.35 1.37 20.54
C ILE A 202 -1.71 1.06 21.14
N PHE A 203 -2.01 1.67 22.30
CA PHE A 203 -3.31 1.52 22.95
C PHE A 203 -3.96 2.89 23.11
N HIS A 204 -5.27 2.92 22.92
CA HIS A 204 -6.15 4.05 23.18
C HIS A 204 -7.17 3.66 24.24
N ASN A 205 -7.15 4.33 25.39
CA ASN A 205 -8.01 4.00 26.54
C ASN A 205 -7.94 2.50 26.92
N ASP A 206 -6.71 1.99 27.00
CA ASP A 206 -6.36 0.60 27.33
C ASP A 206 -6.82 -0.47 26.30
N LYS A 207 -7.37 -0.06 25.18
CA LYS A 207 -7.68 -0.94 24.05
C LYS A 207 -6.58 -0.82 22.99
N GLU A 208 -6.04 -1.95 22.55
CA GLU A 208 -5.06 -1.97 21.44
C GLU A 208 -5.71 -1.44 20.16
N VAL A 209 -4.98 -0.56 19.46
CA VAL A 209 -5.47 0.12 18.28
C VAL A 209 -4.43 0.08 17.16
N GLY A 210 -4.88 -0.26 15.98
CA GLY A 210 -4.02 -0.38 14.81
C GLY A 210 -3.14 -1.63 14.81
N PRO A 211 -2.34 -1.78 13.78
CA PRO A 211 -1.42 -2.89 13.64
C PRO A 211 -0.21 -2.73 14.55
N SER A 212 0.33 -3.83 15.02
CA SER A 212 1.66 -3.85 15.60
C SER A 212 2.67 -3.32 14.59
N LEU A 213 3.47 -2.34 14.98
CA LEU A 213 4.52 -1.83 14.15
C LEU A 213 5.72 -2.77 14.21
N ASP A 214 6.31 -3.05 13.05
CA ASP A 214 7.26 -4.13 12.87
C ASP A 214 8.54 -3.96 13.67
N LYS A 215 8.93 -5.02 14.38
CA LYS A 215 10.16 -5.13 15.15
C LYS A 215 11.45 -4.96 14.34
N ALA A 216 11.44 -5.33 13.07
CA ALA A 216 12.65 -5.32 12.23
C ALA A 216 13.25 -3.92 12.05
N ASN A 217 12.47 -2.88 12.29
CA ASN A 217 12.91 -1.49 12.17
C ASN A 217 13.05 -0.75 13.52
N LEU A 218 12.84 -1.43 14.64
CA LEU A 218 13.01 -0.82 15.95
C LEU A 218 14.50 -0.68 16.28
N LYS A 219 14.89 0.58 16.50
CA LYS A 219 16.22 0.91 17.01
C LYS A 219 15.98 1.77 18.21
N GLY A 220 16.41 1.42 19.37
CA GLY A 220 16.18 2.09 20.64
C GLY A 220 15.58 3.51 20.57
N PHE A 221 14.75 3.86 21.52
CA PHE A 221 14.04 5.14 21.52
C PHE A 221 14.83 6.20 22.28
N GLY A 222 15.10 7.33 21.61
CA GLY A 222 15.85 8.44 22.18
C GLY A 222 14.99 9.50 22.86
N ALA A 223 13.70 9.59 22.53
CA ALA A 223 12.81 10.61 23.07
C ALA A 223 11.32 10.23 22.97
N LEU A 224 10.50 10.81 23.87
CA LEU A 224 9.08 11.06 23.64
C LEU A 224 8.95 12.48 23.11
N GLU A 225 8.21 12.67 22.03
CA GLU A 225 7.98 13.99 21.45
C GLU A 225 6.49 14.22 21.18
N ILE A 226 6.05 15.46 21.38
CA ILE A 226 4.67 15.89 21.22
C ILE A 226 4.71 17.15 20.35
N TRP A 227 3.89 17.16 19.29
CA TRP A 227 3.80 18.29 18.37
C TRP A 227 2.38 18.82 18.32
N GLY A 228 2.28 20.12 18.26
CA GLY A 228 1.08 20.81 17.87
C GLY A 228 0.81 20.71 16.37
N ASP A 229 -0.31 21.25 15.97
CA ASP A 229 -0.65 21.37 14.55
C ASP A 229 0.40 22.22 13.80
N SER A 230 0.73 21.87 12.57
CA SER A 230 1.86 22.46 11.84
C SER A 230 1.63 23.92 11.46
N GLY A 231 2.01 24.86 12.33
CA GLY A 231 2.31 26.24 11.98
C GLY A 231 1.17 27.13 11.46
N ARG A 232 -0.08 26.74 11.59
CA ARG A 232 -1.22 27.59 11.20
C ARG A 232 -1.76 28.38 12.37
N GLU A 233 -2.03 29.67 12.17
CA GLU A 233 -2.59 30.54 13.20
C GLU A 233 -3.89 30.00 13.84
N ASN A 234 -4.61 29.14 13.14
CA ASN A 234 -5.88 28.54 13.58
C ASN A 234 -5.78 27.01 13.80
N GLY A 235 -4.58 26.49 14.02
CA GLY A 235 -4.37 25.06 14.30
C GLY A 235 -4.93 24.64 15.65
N GLN A 236 -5.13 23.33 15.82
CA GLN A 236 -5.66 22.78 17.05
C GLN A 236 -4.62 22.80 18.16
N THR A 237 -5.08 23.09 19.37
CA THR A 237 -4.33 22.96 20.63
C THR A 237 -4.70 21.63 21.30
N ILE A 238 -3.72 20.95 21.85
CA ILE A 238 -3.90 19.80 22.74
C ILE A 238 -3.27 20.10 24.12
N TRP A 239 -3.70 19.34 25.10
CA TRP A 239 -3.09 19.35 26.44
C TRP A 239 -2.65 17.93 26.79
N VAL A 240 -1.52 17.81 27.48
CA VAL A 240 -0.94 16.54 27.90
C VAL A 240 -0.74 16.53 29.39
N ASP A 241 -1.08 15.41 30.02
CA ASP A 241 -0.92 15.23 31.45
C ASP A 241 -0.58 13.79 31.81
N ASP A 242 -0.17 13.57 33.07
CA ASP A 242 0.11 12.24 33.63
C ASP A 242 1.00 11.36 32.73
N VAL A 243 2.12 11.89 32.28
CA VAL A 243 3.10 11.10 31.53
C VAL A 243 3.84 10.14 32.40
N SER A 244 3.82 8.85 32.08
CA SER A 244 4.52 7.77 32.76
C SER A 244 5.44 7.03 31.83
N VAL A 245 6.69 6.86 32.19
CA VAL A 245 7.72 6.19 31.41
C VAL A 245 8.36 5.07 32.20
N VAL A 246 8.35 3.86 31.65
CA VAL A 246 9.07 2.69 32.16
C VAL A 246 10.00 2.21 31.07
N LEU A 247 11.30 2.16 31.30
CA LEU A 247 12.30 1.72 30.35
C LEU A 247 12.99 0.45 30.86
N GLY A 248 13.18 -0.50 29.96
CA GLY A 248 13.77 -1.81 30.29
C GLY A 248 12.80 -2.71 31.09
N GLY A 249 13.16 -3.96 31.21
CA GLY A 249 12.34 -4.98 31.89
C GLY A 249 11.62 -5.91 30.87
N PRO A 250 11.02 -7.01 31.37
CA PRO A 250 10.21 -7.85 30.50
C PRO A 250 9.04 -7.05 29.96
N ALA A 251 8.77 -7.19 28.67
CA ALA A 251 7.60 -6.59 28.04
C ALA A 251 6.36 -6.94 28.88
N HIS A 252 5.71 -5.93 29.41
CA HIS A 252 4.44 -6.11 30.10
C HIS A 252 3.39 -6.32 29.00
N LEU A 253 3.14 -7.58 28.67
CA LEU A 253 1.97 -7.95 27.91
C LEU A 253 0.75 -7.46 28.70
N ILE A 254 0.18 -6.34 28.30
CA ILE A 254 -1.18 -6.01 28.71
C ILE A 254 -2.02 -7.14 28.16
N VAL A 255 -2.55 -7.98 29.04
CA VAL A 255 -3.50 -9.02 28.62
C VAL A 255 -4.70 -8.25 28.04
N ALA A 256 -4.87 -8.36 26.75
CA ALA A 256 -6.02 -7.78 26.08
C ALA A 256 -7.29 -8.31 26.75
N ALA A 257 -8.25 -7.43 27.06
CA ALA A 257 -9.60 -7.83 27.35
C ALA A 257 -10.08 -8.79 26.24
N GLU A 258 -10.84 -9.83 26.63
CA GLU A 258 -11.28 -10.96 25.80
C GLU A 258 -11.19 -10.69 24.29
N ALA A 259 -10.28 -11.41 23.64
CA ALA A 259 -9.95 -11.20 22.23
C ALA A 259 -11.22 -11.29 21.38
N ASP A 260 -11.51 -10.23 20.63
CA ASP A 260 -12.44 -10.27 19.51
C ASP A 260 -11.99 -11.43 18.62
N PRO A 261 -12.83 -12.41 18.30
CA PRO A 261 -12.45 -13.54 17.42
C PRO A 261 -11.97 -13.10 16.03
N TYR A 262 -12.02 -11.80 15.75
CA TYR A 262 -11.52 -11.17 14.53
C TYR A 262 -10.30 -10.27 14.75
N ASP A 263 -9.65 -10.38 15.92
CA ASP A 263 -8.46 -9.60 16.24
C ASP A 263 -7.20 -10.03 15.43
N ASP A 264 -6.11 -9.33 15.66
CA ASP A 264 -4.81 -9.59 15.01
C ASP A 264 -4.30 -11.04 15.17
N LYS A 265 -4.80 -11.78 16.14
CA LYS A 265 -4.45 -13.20 16.33
C LYS A 265 -4.99 -14.05 15.18
N ALA A 266 -6.21 -13.75 14.70
CA ALA A 266 -6.76 -14.37 13.50
C ALA A 266 -6.00 -13.95 12.22
N VAL A 267 -5.44 -12.75 12.20
CA VAL A 267 -4.55 -12.28 11.13
C VAL A 267 -3.18 -12.98 11.23
N ALA A 268 -2.65 -13.15 12.42
CA ALA A 268 -1.37 -13.83 12.64
C ALA A 268 -1.43 -15.33 12.27
N GLU A 269 -2.58 -15.97 12.40
CA GLU A 269 -2.76 -17.38 11.96
C GLU A 269 -2.57 -17.55 10.45
N PHE A 270 -2.76 -16.49 9.66
CA PHE A 270 -2.49 -16.48 8.23
C PHE A 270 -1.10 -15.97 7.87
N ALA A 271 -0.36 -15.45 8.84
CA ALA A 271 1.05 -15.09 8.65
C ALA A 271 1.89 -16.36 8.69
N VAL A 272 2.15 -16.91 7.52
CA VAL A 272 3.07 -18.05 7.40
C VAL A 272 4.48 -17.55 7.73
N ALA A 273 5.08 -18.10 8.79
CA ALA A 273 6.51 -17.95 8.99
C ALA A 273 7.22 -18.57 7.78
N LEU A 274 7.77 -17.73 6.93
CA LEU A 274 8.56 -18.21 5.80
C LEU A 274 9.81 -18.90 6.36
N PRO A 275 10.17 -20.08 5.83
CA PRO A 275 11.45 -20.69 6.17
C PRO A 275 12.58 -19.73 5.80
N PRO A 276 13.77 -19.82 6.44
CA PRO A 276 14.91 -19.00 6.07
C PRO A 276 15.11 -19.04 4.56
N PRO A 277 15.31 -17.88 3.91
CA PRO A 277 15.39 -17.83 2.46
C PRO A 277 16.60 -18.64 1.96
N VAL A 278 16.35 -19.50 1.01
CA VAL A 278 17.40 -20.23 0.31
C VAL A 278 17.63 -19.57 -1.04
N ILE A 279 18.81 -19.00 -1.23
CA ILE A 279 19.21 -18.44 -2.52
C ILE A 279 19.72 -19.59 -3.41
N TYR A 280 18.90 -20.00 -4.36
CA TYR A 280 19.26 -20.99 -5.34
C TYR A 280 20.07 -20.36 -6.48
N SER A 281 21.06 -21.12 -6.97
CA SER A 281 21.87 -20.75 -8.13
C SER A 281 22.19 -21.99 -8.97
N LYS A 282 22.66 -21.79 -10.19
CA LYS A 282 23.07 -22.90 -11.07
C LYS A 282 24.12 -23.79 -10.42
N ASN A 283 25.03 -23.19 -9.65
CA ASN A 283 26.11 -23.93 -8.94
C ASN A 283 25.61 -24.63 -7.67
N ARG A 284 24.42 -24.27 -7.17
CA ARG A 284 23.77 -24.84 -5.99
C ARG A 284 22.36 -25.28 -6.35
N ALA A 285 22.21 -25.89 -7.51
CA ALA A 285 20.94 -26.36 -8.01
C ALA A 285 20.48 -27.57 -7.19
N PRO A 286 19.29 -27.54 -6.59
CA PRO A 286 18.74 -28.71 -5.94
C PRO A 286 18.38 -29.75 -7.00
N ARG A 287 18.50 -31.02 -6.64
CA ARG A 287 17.97 -32.09 -7.51
C ARG A 287 16.47 -32.17 -7.44
N THR A 288 15.85 -32.63 -8.47
CA THR A 288 14.44 -33.05 -8.43
C THR A 288 14.31 -34.33 -7.59
N PRO A 289 13.44 -34.39 -6.57
CA PRO A 289 13.23 -35.56 -5.79
C PRO A 289 12.58 -36.67 -6.64
N ASN A 290 12.84 -37.91 -6.30
CA ASN A 290 12.03 -39.05 -6.82
C ASN A 290 10.62 -38.96 -6.20
N LEU A 291 9.65 -39.65 -6.82
CA LEU A 291 8.27 -39.65 -6.33
C LEU A 291 8.16 -40.18 -4.90
N GLU A 292 8.91 -41.24 -4.59
CA GLU A 292 8.92 -41.89 -3.29
C GLU A 292 9.52 -41.03 -2.17
N GLU A 293 10.34 -40.06 -2.51
CA GLU A 293 10.96 -39.16 -1.56
C GLU A 293 10.01 -38.03 -1.14
N LEU A 294 8.97 -37.77 -1.93
CA LEU A 294 7.97 -36.80 -1.53
C LEU A 294 7.13 -37.31 -0.36
N PRO A 295 6.78 -36.43 0.60
CA PRO A 295 5.90 -36.81 1.70
C PRO A 295 4.53 -37.27 1.17
N LEU A 296 4.00 -38.32 1.78
CA LEU A 296 2.64 -38.81 1.55
C LEU A 296 1.72 -38.15 2.58
N LYS A 297 0.73 -37.39 2.13
CA LYS A 297 -0.17 -36.64 3.00
C LYS A 297 -1.63 -36.81 2.59
N GLU A 298 -2.52 -36.83 3.59
CA GLU A 298 -3.98 -36.86 3.38
C GLU A 298 -4.52 -35.43 3.10
N SER A 299 -3.79 -34.41 3.52
CA SER A 299 -4.16 -32.99 3.33
C SER A 299 -2.93 -32.09 3.33
N VAL A 300 -3.09 -30.92 2.75
CA VAL A 300 -2.11 -29.81 2.85
C VAL A 300 -2.84 -28.53 3.18
N SER A 301 -2.14 -27.59 3.86
CA SER A 301 -2.71 -26.32 4.27
C SER A 301 -1.81 -25.15 3.87
N GLN A 302 -2.41 -24.04 3.45
CA GLN A 302 -1.70 -22.81 3.16
C GLN A 302 -2.63 -21.61 3.38
N TYR A 303 -2.13 -20.56 4.01
CA TYR A 303 -2.86 -19.30 4.26
C TYR A 303 -4.25 -19.51 4.89
N GLY A 304 -4.37 -20.50 5.82
CA GLY A 304 -5.63 -20.87 6.48
C GLY A 304 -6.58 -21.72 5.63
N ILE A 305 -6.18 -22.10 4.43
CA ILE A 305 -6.94 -23.01 3.57
C ILE A 305 -6.35 -24.40 3.64
N THR A 306 -7.18 -25.40 3.92
CA THR A 306 -6.79 -26.82 3.94
C THR A 306 -7.52 -27.57 2.85
N TRP A 307 -6.79 -28.32 2.04
CA TRP A 307 -7.34 -29.25 1.05
C TRP A 307 -7.14 -30.68 1.51
N GLN A 308 -8.23 -31.45 1.65
CA GLN A 308 -8.20 -32.87 1.99
C GLN A 308 -8.40 -33.70 0.74
N PHE A 309 -7.58 -34.73 0.60
CA PHE A 309 -7.60 -35.63 -0.53
C PHE A 309 -8.47 -36.88 -0.26
N ASN A 310 -8.93 -37.51 -1.31
CA ASN A 310 -9.68 -38.77 -1.21
C ASN A 310 -8.83 -39.98 -0.75
N ALA A 311 -7.53 -39.87 -0.87
CA ALA A 311 -6.53 -40.86 -0.40
C ALA A 311 -5.20 -40.08 -0.19
N PRO A 312 -4.27 -40.60 0.63
CA PRO A 312 -2.96 -40.00 0.78
C PRO A 312 -2.26 -39.80 -0.58
N ALA A 313 -1.75 -38.60 -0.83
CA ALA A 313 -1.11 -38.25 -2.08
C ALA A 313 0.33 -37.72 -1.86
N ARG A 314 1.19 -37.92 -2.83
CA ARG A 314 2.55 -37.35 -2.82
C ARG A 314 2.49 -35.85 -3.07
N VAL A 315 3.07 -35.06 -2.16
CA VAL A 315 3.01 -33.62 -2.21
C VAL A 315 4.41 -33.01 -2.11
N GLY A 316 4.56 -31.81 -2.69
CA GLY A 316 5.75 -31.01 -2.54
C GLY A 316 5.40 -29.53 -2.54
N GLN A 317 6.41 -28.68 -2.39
CA GLN A 317 6.23 -27.23 -2.41
C GLN A 317 7.10 -26.60 -3.49
N PHE A 318 6.58 -25.53 -4.06
CA PHE A 318 7.33 -24.61 -4.92
C PHE A 318 8.19 -23.65 -4.09
N VAL A 319 9.06 -22.92 -4.76
CA VAL A 319 10.02 -22.02 -4.09
C VAL A 319 9.33 -20.90 -3.29
N ASN A 320 8.13 -20.49 -3.69
CA ASN A 320 7.30 -19.51 -2.97
C ASN A 320 6.44 -20.13 -1.85
N GLY A 321 6.60 -21.45 -1.59
CA GLY A 321 5.86 -22.18 -0.57
C GLY A 321 4.51 -22.73 -0.99
N ASP A 322 4.02 -22.44 -2.19
CA ASP A 322 2.77 -23.01 -2.70
C ASP A 322 2.86 -24.53 -2.87
N TRP A 323 1.75 -25.21 -2.57
CA TRP A 323 1.70 -26.67 -2.63
C TRP A 323 1.43 -27.19 -4.04
N TYR A 324 2.07 -28.30 -4.37
CA TYR A 324 1.64 -29.18 -5.45
C TYR A 324 1.39 -30.59 -4.97
N VAL A 325 0.54 -31.29 -5.68
CA VAL A 325 0.26 -32.73 -5.52
C VAL A 325 0.61 -33.42 -6.81
N VAL A 326 1.23 -34.61 -6.72
CA VAL A 326 1.46 -35.47 -7.87
C VAL A 326 0.20 -36.30 -8.08
N GLY A 327 -0.55 -35.95 -9.12
CA GLY A 327 -1.88 -36.46 -9.39
C GLY A 327 -1.93 -37.63 -10.37
N PRO A 328 -3.17 -38.08 -10.70
CA PRO A 328 -4.45 -37.48 -10.42
C PRO A 328 -4.88 -37.57 -8.95
N VAL A 329 -5.66 -36.60 -8.48
CA VAL A 329 -6.17 -36.52 -7.12
C VAL A 329 -7.59 -35.97 -7.09
N THR A 330 -8.38 -36.34 -6.08
CA THR A 330 -9.67 -35.74 -5.82
C THR A 330 -9.62 -35.02 -4.49
N VAL A 331 -9.89 -33.70 -4.49
CA VAL A 331 -10.09 -32.89 -3.28
C VAL A 331 -11.53 -33.12 -2.81
N THR A 332 -11.68 -33.72 -1.64
CA THR A 332 -12.99 -34.11 -1.07
C THR A 332 -13.53 -33.05 -0.12
N MET A 333 -12.64 -32.30 0.53
CA MET A 333 -12.99 -31.23 1.46
C MET A 333 -12.03 -30.05 1.31
N ILE A 334 -12.56 -28.85 1.51
CA ILE A 334 -11.79 -27.62 1.67
C ILE A 334 -12.24 -26.99 2.99
N ASP A 335 -11.31 -26.55 3.80
CA ASP A 335 -11.55 -25.82 5.04
C ASP A 335 -10.86 -24.44 4.97
N PRO A 336 -11.56 -23.33 5.21
CA PRO A 336 -12.98 -23.21 5.56
C PRO A 336 -13.92 -23.77 4.47
N LYS A 337 -15.01 -24.41 4.92
CA LYS A 337 -15.99 -25.01 4.01
C LYS A 337 -16.56 -24.00 3.03
N PRO A 338 -16.57 -24.28 1.71
CA PRO A 338 -17.35 -23.49 0.76
C PRO A 338 -18.84 -23.51 1.13
N LEU A 339 -19.45 -22.33 1.19
CA LEU A 339 -20.87 -22.15 1.51
C LEU A 339 -21.64 -21.68 0.28
N TYR A 340 -22.85 -22.22 0.09
CA TYR A 340 -23.66 -21.94 -1.09
C TYR A 340 -25.09 -21.60 -0.68
N GLY A 341 -25.65 -20.56 -1.29
CA GLY A 341 -27.05 -20.20 -1.14
C GLY A 341 -27.49 -20.04 0.31
N ALA A 342 -28.46 -20.85 0.75
CA ALA A 342 -29.03 -20.81 2.10
C ALA A 342 -28.03 -21.24 3.21
N GLU A 343 -26.92 -21.89 2.87
CA GLU A 343 -25.89 -22.21 3.87
C GLU A 343 -25.16 -20.95 4.38
N ILE A 344 -25.22 -19.85 3.63
CA ILE A 344 -24.54 -18.60 4.01
C ILE A 344 -25.37 -17.89 5.07
N PRO A 345 -24.81 -17.64 6.28
CA PRO A 345 -25.55 -16.94 7.32
C PRO A 345 -26.02 -15.55 6.83
N PRO A 346 -27.25 -15.12 7.12
CA PRO A 346 -27.77 -13.82 6.67
C PRO A 346 -26.89 -12.62 7.06
N ARG A 347 -26.19 -12.71 8.18
CA ARG A 347 -25.22 -11.68 8.64
C ARG A 347 -23.99 -11.57 7.76
N GLU A 348 -23.65 -12.59 7.01
CA GLU A 348 -22.52 -12.63 6.08
C GLU A 348 -22.89 -12.13 4.67
N LEU A 349 -24.17 -11.80 4.43
CA LEU A 349 -24.64 -11.28 3.16
C LEU A 349 -24.54 -9.75 3.16
N ASP A 350 -23.86 -9.20 2.18
CA ASP A 350 -23.92 -7.76 1.89
C ASP A 350 -25.13 -7.39 1.03
N HIS A 351 -25.25 -6.12 0.65
CA HIS A 351 -26.36 -5.67 -0.18
C HIS A 351 -26.32 -6.30 -1.58
N ILE A 352 -25.09 -6.52 -2.12
CA ILE A 352 -24.91 -7.14 -3.44
C ILE A 352 -25.38 -8.59 -3.41
N ASP A 353 -25.01 -9.33 -2.36
CA ASP A 353 -25.46 -10.70 -2.18
C ASP A 353 -26.96 -10.79 -2.03
N LYS A 354 -27.56 -9.86 -1.29
CA LYS A 354 -29.02 -9.83 -1.08
C LYS A 354 -29.78 -9.61 -2.38
N GLU A 355 -29.23 -8.88 -3.31
CA GLU A 355 -29.82 -8.67 -4.65
C GLU A 355 -29.66 -9.90 -5.57
N ARG A 356 -28.73 -10.81 -5.25
CA ARG A 356 -28.51 -12.02 -6.05
C ARG A 356 -29.51 -13.12 -5.72
N PRO A 357 -29.94 -13.90 -6.72
CA PRO A 357 -30.68 -15.14 -6.46
C PRO A 357 -29.91 -16.04 -5.50
N GLU A 358 -30.59 -16.66 -4.55
CA GLU A 358 -29.95 -17.49 -3.53
C GLU A 358 -29.01 -18.55 -4.12
N GLY A 359 -29.42 -19.25 -5.18
CA GLY A 359 -28.62 -20.28 -5.83
C GLY A 359 -27.34 -19.76 -6.51
N GLN A 360 -27.15 -18.44 -6.56
CA GLN A 360 -25.94 -17.79 -7.11
C GLN A 360 -25.02 -17.21 -6.02
N ARG A 361 -25.29 -17.48 -4.76
CA ARG A 361 -24.50 -16.97 -3.64
C ARG A 361 -23.43 -17.98 -3.24
N VAL A 362 -22.20 -17.51 -3.06
CA VAL A 362 -21.04 -18.32 -2.66
C VAL A 362 -20.17 -17.56 -1.68
N ARG A 363 -19.68 -18.27 -0.66
CA ARG A 363 -18.63 -17.83 0.26
C ARG A 363 -17.56 -18.91 0.37
N ASN A 364 -16.32 -18.54 0.62
CA ASN A 364 -15.17 -19.46 0.71
C ASN A 364 -15.09 -20.40 -0.50
N GLY A 365 -15.42 -19.91 -1.67
CA GLY A 365 -15.49 -20.72 -2.88
C GLY A 365 -14.14 -21.07 -3.46
N PHE A 366 -14.18 -21.88 -4.50
CA PHE A 366 -12.99 -22.31 -5.22
C PHE A 366 -13.27 -22.45 -6.72
N MET A 367 -12.19 -22.47 -7.50
CA MET A 367 -12.23 -22.72 -8.93
C MET A 367 -11.07 -23.62 -9.35
N VAL A 368 -11.37 -24.72 -10.01
CA VAL A 368 -10.36 -25.49 -10.75
C VAL A 368 -10.19 -24.86 -12.12
N ASN A 369 -8.96 -24.50 -12.46
CA ASN A 369 -8.61 -23.84 -13.70
C ASN A 369 -9.42 -22.56 -13.95
N PRO A 370 -9.29 -21.55 -13.08
CA PRO A 370 -10.00 -20.29 -13.29
C PRO A 370 -9.67 -19.71 -14.67
N PRO A 371 -10.65 -19.18 -15.38
CA PRO A 371 -10.40 -18.61 -16.70
C PRO A 371 -9.54 -17.33 -16.60
N ALA A 372 -8.69 -17.13 -17.58
CA ALA A 372 -7.91 -15.90 -17.72
C ALA A 372 -8.80 -14.77 -18.28
N ARG A 373 -9.77 -14.34 -17.51
CA ARG A 373 -10.70 -13.26 -17.88
C ARG A 373 -11.24 -12.60 -16.62
N MET A 374 -11.81 -11.42 -16.77
CA MET A 374 -12.37 -10.63 -15.67
C MET A 374 -13.69 -11.19 -15.14
N LYS A 375 -13.75 -12.51 -14.85
CA LYS A 375 -14.95 -13.16 -14.27
C LYS A 375 -14.52 -14.26 -13.32
N VAL A 376 -15.13 -14.27 -12.15
CA VAL A 376 -14.80 -15.18 -11.04
C VAL A 376 -16.05 -15.71 -10.36
N ALA A 377 -15.93 -16.80 -9.62
CA ALA A 377 -17.00 -17.42 -8.88
C ALA A 377 -16.58 -17.99 -7.51
N TYR A 378 -15.53 -17.50 -6.91
CA TYR A 378 -15.10 -17.92 -5.57
C TYR A 378 -15.77 -17.12 -4.43
N ASP A 379 -16.34 -15.94 -4.72
CA ASP A 379 -17.10 -15.14 -3.76
C ASP A 379 -18.16 -14.29 -4.46
N SER A 380 -19.40 -14.35 -4.01
CA SER A 380 -20.51 -13.63 -4.64
C SER A 380 -20.57 -12.14 -4.28
N GLY A 381 -19.77 -11.68 -3.34
CA GLY A 381 -19.56 -10.27 -3.05
C GLY A 381 -18.81 -9.52 -4.16
N VAL A 382 -18.16 -10.24 -5.07
CA VAL A 382 -17.57 -9.67 -6.29
C VAL A 382 -18.68 -9.06 -7.15
N ARG A 383 -18.59 -7.75 -7.43
CA ARG A 383 -19.69 -6.98 -8.03
C ARG A 383 -19.95 -7.37 -9.50
N ASN A 384 -19.35 -6.61 -10.41
CA ASN A 384 -19.54 -6.75 -11.85
C ASN A 384 -18.79 -7.93 -12.46
N TRP A 385 -17.89 -8.53 -11.70
CA TRP A 385 -17.01 -9.60 -12.12
C TRP A 385 -17.51 -10.99 -11.76
N TRP A 386 -18.66 -11.07 -11.13
CA TRP A 386 -19.33 -12.29 -10.77
C TRP A 386 -19.90 -13.03 -11.97
N ASP A 387 -19.61 -14.32 -12.07
CA ASP A 387 -20.19 -15.20 -13.06
C ASP A 387 -20.65 -16.50 -12.40
N PRO A 388 -21.95 -16.66 -12.11
CA PRO A 388 -22.48 -17.85 -11.43
C PRO A 388 -22.30 -19.12 -12.25
N SER A 389 -22.07 -19.05 -13.56
CA SER A 389 -21.80 -20.22 -14.39
C SER A 389 -20.46 -20.89 -14.08
N LEU A 390 -19.57 -20.18 -13.38
CA LEU A 390 -18.26 -20.68 -12.96
C LEU A 390 -18.28 -21.32 -11.57
N ILE A 391 -19.43 -21.36 -10.88
CA ILE A 391 -19.55 -21.97 -9.55
C ILE A 391 -19.21 -23.46 -9.64
N GLN A 392 -18.29 -23.89 -8.79
CA GLN A 392 -17.89 -25.28 -8.68
C GLN A 392 -18.22 -25.83 -7.29
N LYS A 393 -18.46 -27.11 -7.20
CA LYS A 393 -18.78 -27.82 -5.95
C LYS A 393 -17.86 -29.02 -5.76
N LEU A 394 -17.60 -29.37 -4.50
CA LEU A 394 -16.87 -30.56 -4.14
C LEU A 394 -17.68 -31.85 -4.46
N PRO A 395 -17.00 -32.98 -4.73
CA PRO A 395 -15.55 -33.14 -4.79
C PRO A 395 -14.95 -32.58 -6.08
N ALA A 396 -13.75 -31.97 -5.97
CA ALA A 396 -13.01 -31.43 -7.10
C ALA A 396 -11.99 -32.46 -7.61
N LYS A 397 -12.19 -32.95 -8.83
CA LYS A 397 -11.24 -33.85 -9.48
C LYS A 397 -10.15 -33.06 -10.19
N MET A 398 -8.90 -33.37 -9.86
CA MET A 398 -7.74 -32.72 -10.45
C MET A 398 -6.88 -33.74 -11.21
N ARG A 399 -6.47 -33.37 -12.41
CA ARG A 399 -5.53 -34.12 -13.26
C ARG A 399 -4.23 -33.32 -13.35
N PRO A 400 -3.12 -33.97 -13.72
CA PRO A 400 -1.89 -33.27 -14.05
C PRO A 400 -2.15 -32.11 -15.01
N GLY A 401 -1.68 -30.92 -14.62
CA GLY A 401 -1.92 -29.67 -15.34
C GLY A 401 -3.08 -28.85 -14.80
N ASP A 402 -3.81 -29.29 -13.78
CA ASP A 402 -4.87 -28.50 -13.15
C ASP A 402 -4.33 -27.65 -12.00
N CYS A 403 -4.90 -26.45 -11.85
CA CYS A 403 -4.71 -25.58 -10.71
C CYS A 403 -6.05 -25.36 -10.00
N LEU A 404 -6.07 -25.52 -8.70
CA LEU A 404 -7.23 -25.24 -7.85
C LEU A 404 -6.92 -23.97 -7.03
N VAL A 405 -7.64 -22.92 -7.30
CA VAL A 405 -7.62 -21.69 -6.50
C VAL A 405 -8.75 -21.76 -5.50
N SER A 406 -8.45 -21.59 -4.22
CA SER A 406 -9.44 -21.52 -3.15
C SER A 406 -9.33 -20.17 -2.45
N ALA A 407 -10.44 -19.63 -2.01
CA ALA A 407 -10.52 -18.34 -1.34
C ALA A 407 -11.18 -18.47 0.04
N ILE A 408 -10.82 -17.58 0.95
CA ILE A 408 -11.56 -17.32 2.18
C ILE A 408 -12.24 -15.97 2.01
N SER A 409 -13.52 -15.94 2.24
CA SER A 409 -14.30 -14.71 2.17
C SER A 409 -13.96 -13.76 3.31
N MET A 410 -14.07 -12.48 3.08
CA MET A 410 -13.91 -11.46 4.11
C MET A 410 -15.13 -11.50 5.05
N PRO A 411 -14.93 -11.77 6.36
CA PRO A 411 -16.02 -11.65 7.31
C PRO A 411 -16.55 -10.21 7.36
N LYS A 412 -17.83 -10.04 7.49
CA LYS A 412 -18.42 -8.71 7.61
C LYS A 412 -17.92 -7.99 8.85
N GLY A 413 -17.56 -6.73 8.67
CA GLY A 413 -17.04 -5.87 9.73
C GLY A 413 -15.57 -6.08 10.06
N LEU A 414 -14.90 -7.07 9.44
CA LEU A 414 -13.46 -7.24 9.59
C LEU A 414 -12.72 -6.29 8.66
N ASN A 415 -11.78 -5.58 9.27
CA ASN A 415 -10.94 -4.65 8.57
C ASN A 415 -9.48 -5.08 8.62
N LEU A 416 -9.00 -5.69 7.54
CA LEU A 416 -7.61 -6.11 7.41
C LEU A 416 -6.72 -5.06 6.75
N HIS A 417 -7.30 -3.99 6.24
CA HIS A 417 -6.59 -2.99 5.43
C HIS A 417 -6.42 -1.65 6.14
N ALA A 418 -6.54 -1.61 7.48
CA ALA A 418 -6.33 -0.42 8.27
C ALA A 418 -5.03 0.33 7.92
N GLN A 419 -4.03 -0.40 7.44
CA GLN A 419 -2.73 0.16 7.11
C GLN A 419 -2.69 0.94 5.81
N LEU A 420 -3.51 0.60 4.84
CA LEU A 420 -3.41 1.17 3.53
C LEU A 420 -4.63 1.98 3.13
N ARG A 421 -5.80 1.57 3.50
CA ARG A 421 -7.05 2.32 3.36
C ARG A 421 -8.22 1.51 3.79
N ASN A 422 -9.10 2.15 4.45
CA ASN A 422 -10.22 1.47 4.97
C ASN A 422 -11.51 2.20 4.80
N LYS A 423 -12.42 1.60 4.09
CA LYS A 423 -13.76 2.08 3.92
C LYS A 423 -14.80 1.33 4.76
N ILE A 424 -14.36 0.40 5.60
CA ILE A 424 -15.25 -0.46 6.38
C ILE A 424 -16.11 0.32 7.37
N GLU A 425 -15.62 1.46 7.79
CA GLU A 425 -16.28 2.29 8.79
C GLU A 425 -17.62 2.86 8.37
N ARG A 426 -17.92 2.84 7.08
CA ARG A 426 -19.21 3.31 6.59
C ARG A 426 -20.27 2.21 6.42
N GLY A 427 -20.06 1.08 7.02
CA GLY A 427 -20.98 -0.07 6.81
C GLY A 427 -20.86 -0.62 5.40
N VAL A 428 -19.66 -0.62 4.83
CA VAL A 428 -19.54 -0.64 3.46
C VAL A 428 -18.84 -1.85 2.97
N GLU A 429 -19.38 -2.18 2.23
CA GLU A 429 -19.69 -2.46 0.88
C GLU A 429 -18.51 -2.42 -0.10
N ASP A 430 -17.46 -1.68 0.21
CA ASP A 430 -16.28 -1.51 -0.63
C ASP A 430 -15.03 -2.23 -0.12
N SER A 431 -15.13 -3.06 0.90
CA SER A 431 -14.04 -3.95 1.28
C SER A 431 -13.92 -5.06 0.25
N SER A 432 -12.69 -5.54 0.04
CA SER A 432 -12.50 -6.75 -0.77
C SER A 432 -13.41 -7.86 -0.24
N PRO A 433 -14.20 -8.53 -1.08
CA PRO A 433 -15.02 -9.65 -0.64
C PRO A 433 -14.18 -10.86 -0.23
N VAL A 434 -12.92 -10.91 -0.63
CA VAL A 434 -12.03 -12.03 -0.37
C VAL A 434 -10.90 -11.61 0.57
N ARG A 435 -10.74 -12.34 1.67
CA ARG A 435 -9.69 -12.14 2.65
C ARG A 435 -8.34 -12.66 2.17
N THR A 436 -8.32 -13.87 1.63
CA THR A 436 -7.11 -14.55 1.17
C THR A 436 -7.43 -15.59 0.11
N ALA A 437 -6.40 -15.99 -0.63
CA ALA A 437 -6.46 -17.11 -1.54
C ALA A 437 -5.19 -17.94 -1.49
N ALA A 438 -5.30 -19.19 -1.90
CA ALA A 438 -4.17 -20.08 -2.07
C ALA A 438 -4.38 -20.96 -3.31
N VAL A 439 -3.28 -21.47 -3.86
CA VAL A 439 -3.28 -22.29 -5.06
C VAL A 439 -2.69 -23.66 -4.77
N LEU A 440 -3.45 -24.71 -5.08
CA LEU A 440 -2.96 -26.09 -5.14
C LEU A 440 -2.78 -26.48 -6.61
N THR A 441 -1.58 -26.90 -7.00
CA THR A 441 -1.30 -27.35 -8.37
C THR A 441 -1.21 -28.86 -8.44
N CYS A 442 -1.86 -29.46 -9.42
CA CYS A 442 -1.72 -30.90 -9.70
C CYS A 442 -0.73 -31.12 -10.84
N LEU A 443 0.33 -31.85 -10.56
CA LEU A 443 1.41 -32.12 -11.49
C LEU A 443 1.50 -33.60 -11.83
N GLY A 444 2.11 -33.95 -12.96
CA GLY A 444 2.37 -35.32 -13.37
C GLY A 444 3.66 -35.93 -12.79
N ALA A 445 4.53 -35.10 -12.23
CA ALA A 445 5.82 -35.49 -11.68
C ALA A 445 6.32 -34.51 -10.62
N PRO A 446 7.21 -34.94 -9.71
CA PRO A 446 7.89 -34.07 -8.76
C PRO A 446 8.62 -32.91 -9.44
N GLN A 447 8.73 -31.80 -8.74
CA GLN A 447 9.52 -30.62 -9.16
C GLN A 447 10.69 -30.37 -8.21
N PRO A 448 11.78 -29.78 -8.69
CA PRO A 448 12.85 -29.38 -7.79
C PRO A 448 12.37 -28.29 -6.83
N PRO A 449 12.94 -28.19 -5.60
CA PRO A 449 12.51 -27.23 -4.59
C PRO A 449 12.61 -25.75 -4.99
N ASP A 450 13.35 -25.44 -6.03
CA ASP A 450 13.49 -24.10 -6.58
C ASP A 450 12.58 -23.82 -7.80
N ALA A 451 11.63 -24.71 -8.10
CA ALA A 451 10.64 -24.45 -9.12
C ALA A 451 9.64 -23.40 -8.66
N PHE A 452 9.32 -22.46 -9.54
CA PHE A 452 8.16 -21.59 -9.37
C PHE A 452 6.87 -22.33 -9.67
N ARG A 453 5.80 -21.97 -9.00
CA ARG A 453 4.48 -22.43 -9.36
C ARG A 453 4.13 -21.97 -10.79
N PRO A 454 3.59 -22.81 -11.65
CA PRO A 454 3.06 -22.35 -12.92
C PRO A 454 1.90 -21.39 -12.70
N ALA A 455 1.68 -20.46 -13.61
CA ALA A 455 0.58 -19.51 -13.52
C ALA A 455 -0.76 -20.26 -13.36
N PHE A 456 -1.58 -19.84 -12.41
CA PHE A 456 -2.78 -20.59 -11.99
C PHE A 456 -3.88 -20.70 -13.05
N CYS A 457 -3.87 -19.83 -14.07
CA CYS A 457 -4.83 -19.83 -15.18
C CYS A 457 -4.23 -20.22 -16.53
N ASP A 458 -2.90 -20.43 -16.59
CA ASP A 458 -2.21 -20.80 -17.84
C ASP A 458 -2.09 -22.32 -17.97
N ARG A 459 -2.80 -22.89 -18.93
CA ARG A 459 -2.83 -24.32 -19.19
C ARG A 459 -1.53 -24.86 -19.79
N SER A 460 -0.60 -24.01 -20.22
CA SER A 460 0.72 -24.43 -20.70
C SER A 460 1.60 -25.00 -19.59
N GLN A 461 1.28 -24.70 -18.33
CA GLN A 461 2.00 -25.18 -17.14
C GLN A 461 3.51 -24.92 -17.20
N ARG A 462 3.91 -23.77 -17.74
CA ARG A 462 5.33 -23.40 -17.86
C ARG A 462 5.94 -23.29 -16.45
N ILE A 463 7.02 -24.02 -16.21
CA ILE A 463 7.78 -24.02 -14.95
C ILE A 463 9.04 -23.19 -15.16
N TYR A 464 9.27 -22.23 -14.26
CA TYR A 464 10.52 -21.48 -14.14
C TYR A 464 11.27 -21.96 -12.90
N LEU A 465 12.58 -21.71 -12.84
CA LEU A 465 13.43 -22.14 -11.72
C LEU A 465 14.09 -20.92 -11.08
N ALA A 466 14.07 -20.83 -9.76
CA ALA A 466 14.68 -19.71 -9.03
C ALA A 466 16.21 -19.65 -9.19
N ARG A 467 16.87 -20.79 -9.53
CA ARG A 467 18.28 -20.83 -9.89
C ARG A 467 18.62 -20.06 -11.15
N ASP A 468 17.63 -19.82 -12.02
CA ASP A 468 17.80 -19.10 -13.29
C ASP A 468 17.58 -17.59 -13.15
N LEU A 469 17.10 -17.12 -11.99
CA LEU A 469 16.97 -15.69 -11.71
C LEU A 469 18.32 -14.99 -11.84
N LYS A 470 18.40 -14.04 -12.75
CA LYS A 470 19.58 -13.20 -13.03
C LYS A 470 19.72 -12.10 -11.96
N ARG A 471 20.03 -12.51 -10.72
CA ARG A 471 20.14 -11.60 -9.56
C ARG A 471 21.23 -10.57 -9.74
N GLU A 472 22.23 -10.85 -10.56
CA GLU A 472 23.32 -9.94 -10.94
C GLU A 472 22.83 -8.72 -11.72
N LEU A 473 21.63 -8.75 -12.29
CA LEU A 473 21.01 -7.60 -12.94
C LEU A 473 20.41 -6.61 -11.93
N LEU A 474 20.16 -7.05 -10.70
CA LEU A 474 19.61 -6.18 -9.67
C LEU A 474 20.69 -5.18 -9.23
N PRO A 475 20.45 -3.87 -9.35
CA PRO A 475 21.38 -2.87 -8.88
C PRO A 475 21.50 -2.93 -7.36
N MET A 476 22.63 -2.43 -6.86
CA MET A 476 22.90 -2.25 -5.44
C MET A 476 22.92 -0.75 -5.13
N SER A 477 21.83 -0.08 -5.48
CA SER A 477 21.71 1.36 -5.26
C SER A 477 21.61 1.64 -3.77
N ALA A 478 22.43 2.57 -3.28
CA ALA A 478 22.45 2.90 -1.86
C ALA A 478 21.05 3.37 -1.44
N ALA A 479 20.48 2.68 -0.48
CA ALA A 479 19.19 3.02 0.09
C ALA A 479 19.20 4.43 0.70
N THR A 480 18.04 5.02 0.80
CA THR A 480 17.84 6.31 1.42
C THR A 480 17.30 6.16 2.84
N ARG A 481 17.21 7.28 3.54
CA ARG A 481 16.83 7.32 4.94
C ARG A 481 15.42 6.78 5.21
N SER A 482 14.49 7.03 4.28
CA SER A 482 13.08 6.63 4.42
C SER A 482 12.82 5.21 3.88
N LEU A 483 13.82 4.32 3.92
CA LEU A 483 13.69 2.95 3.46
C LEU A 483 12.52 2.24 4.17
N PRO A 484 11.48 1.80 3.44
CA PRO A 484 10.34 1.12 4.05
C PRO A 484 10.70 -0.30 4.48
N ASN A 485 9.90 -0.86 5.39
CA ASN A 485 10.09 -2.24 5.83
C ASN A 485 9.81 -3.23 4.70
N ILE A 486 10.83 -3.98 4.29
CA ILE A 486 10.73 -4.98 3.23
C ILE A 486 9.76 -6.13 3.59
N ASP A 487 9.62 -6.49 4.87
CA ASP A 487 8.76 -7.60 5.30
C ASP A 487 7.29 -7.31 4.99
N ARG A 488 6.88 -6.04 5.03
CA ARG A 488 5.56 -5.61 4.58
C ARG A 488 5.34 -5.93 3.09
N PHE A 489 6.31 -5.68 2.24
CA PHE A 489 6.21 -5.96 0.81
C PHE A 489 6.30 -7.45 0.50
N ILE A 490 7.09 -8.21 1.27
CA ILE A 490 7.06 -9.68 1.22
C ILE A 490 5.64 -10.18 1.51
N ARG A 491 4.97 -9.63 2.53
CA ARG A 491 3.61 -10.01 2.89
C ARG A 491 2.58 -9.63 1.82
N PHE A 492 2.69 -8.48 1.18
CA PHE A 492 1.83 -8.09 0.07
C PHE A 492 1.93 -9.04 -1.12
N THR A 493 3.11 -9.59 -1.36
CA THR A 493 3.42 -10.35 -2.56
C THR A 493 3.40 -11.87 -2.36
N GLN A 494 3.28 -12.37 -1.13
CA GLN A 494 3.37 -13.82 -0.84
C GLN A 494 2.14 -14.62 -1.27
N ARG A 495 0.97 -13.99 -1.45
CA ARG A 495 -0.27 -14.64 -1.87
C ARG A 495 -0.59 -14.37 -3.33
N PRO A 496 -1.30 -15.27 -4.00
CA PRO A 496 -1.70 -15.03 -5.38
C PRO A 496 -2.69 -13.85 -5.46
N TRP A 497 -2.47 -12.98 -6.41
CA TRP A 497 -3.38 -11.87 -6.73
C TRP A 497 -4.44 -12.34 -7.71
N VAL A 498 -5.37 -13.17 -7.26
CA VAL A 498 -6.30 -13.93 -8.12
C VAL A 498 -7.49 -13.12 -8.62
N GLY A 499 -7.85 -12.08 -7.91
CA GLY A 499 -9.01 -11.25 -8.28
C GLY A 499 -8.63 -10.08 -9.17
N THR A 500 -7.76 -10.25 -10.14
CA THR A 500 -7.23 -9.20 -11.01
C THR A 500 -8.30 -8.49 -11.84
N CYS A 501 -9.39 -8.10 -11.18
CA CYS A 501 -10.45 -7.35 -11.79
C CYS A 501 -9.98 -5.94 -12.16
N PHE A 502 -10.74 -5.30 -13.01
CA PHE A 502 -10.44 -3.97 -13.50
C PHE A 502 -10.34 -2.92 -12.38
N PHE A 503 -11.23 -3.00 -11.40
CA PHE A 503 -11.30 -2.01 -10.33
C PHE A 503 -10.39 -2.29 -9.15
N GLY A 504 -9.81 -3.47 -9.01
CA GLY A 504 -8.92 -3.83 -7.91
C GLY A 504 -9.59 -3.90 -6.53
N PHE A 505 -10.93 -3.86 -6.47
CA PHE A 505 -11.67 -3.91 -5.20
C PHE A 505 -12.03 -5.32 -4.77
N GLU A 506 -11.96 -6.27 -5.67
CA GLU A 506 -12.31 -7.67 -5.44
C GLU A 506 -11.09 -8.58 -5.33
N GLU A 507 -9.92 -8.00 -5.06
CA GLU A 507 -8.71 -8.78 -4.87
C GLU A 507 -8.73 -9.53 -3.53
N PRO A 508 -8.23 -10.77 -3.48
CA PRO A 508 -8.03 -11.50 -2.24
C PRO A 508 -6.78 -10.95 -1.55
N VAL A 509 -7.00 -10.10 -0.55
CA VAL A 509 -5.88 -9.27 -0.13
C VAL A 509 -5.82 -9.06 1.36
N GLU A 510 -5.28 -9.98 2.06
CA GLU A 510 -4.75 -9.67 3.37
C GLU A 510 -3.57 -8.70 3.22
N ASN A 511 -3.75 -7.49 3.74
CA ASN A 511 -2.80 -6.36 3.67
C ASN A 511 -2.54 -5.77 2.27
N MET A 512 -3.29 -6.15 1.27
CA MET A 512 -3.20 -5.51 -0.03
C MET A 512 -4.02 -4.22 -0.11
N PRO A 513 -3.59 -3.26 -0.92
CA PRO A 513 -4.41 -2.10 -1.23
C PRO A 513 -5.62 -2.50 -2.07
N GLN A 514 -6.71 -1.77 -1.87
CA GLN A 514 -7.95 -2.04 -2.61
C GLN A 514 -8.05 -1.27 -3.93
N TYR A 515 -7.24 -0.27 -4.12
CA TYR A 515 -7.33 0.63 -5.26
C TYR A 515 -6.18 0.44 -6.24
N GLY A 516 -6.42 0.58 -7.54
CA GLY A 516 -5.42 0.35 -8.58
C GLY A 516 -4.14 1.19 -8.43
N LEU A 517 -4.26 2.46 -8.04
CA LEU A 517 -3.09 3.29 -7.71
C LEU A 517 -2.19 2.63 -6.67
N GLU A 518 -2.78 2.03 -5.63
CA GLU A 518 -2.00 1.40 -4.57
C GLU A 518 -1.33 0.11 -5.06
N TYR A 519 -1.93 -0.59 -6.01
CA TYR A 519 -1.23 -1.67 -6.74
C TYR A 519 -0.01 -1.13 -7.46
N GLY A 520 -0.15 0.00 -8.14
CA GLY A 520 0.97 0.69 -8.79
C GLY A 520 2.09 1.04 -7.80
N ARG A 521 1.71 1.56 -6.63
CA ARG A 521 2.65 1.89 -5.55
C ARG A 521 3.33 0.64 -4.98
N VAL A 522 2.57 -0.38 -4.59
CA VAL A 522 3.13 -1.64 -4.05
C VAL A 522 4.05 -2.30 -5.08
N SER A 523 3.64 -2.35 -6.33
CA SER A 523 4.43 -2.92 -7.41
C SER A 523 5.73 -2.14 -7.63
N GLY A 524 5.65 -0.82 -7.75
CA GLY A 524 6.81 0.05 -7.93
C GLY A 524 7.77 0.01 -6.74
N LEU A 525 7.25 0.09 -5.51
CA LEU A 525 8.06 0.00 -4.29
C LEU A 525 8.73 -1.36 -4.13
N SER A 526 8.03 -2.46 -4.45
CA SER A 526 8.63 -3.81 -4.41
C SER A 526 9.83 -3.91 -5.37
N ALA A 527 9.67 -3.44 -6.60
CA ALA A 527 10.76 -3.42 -7.57
C ALA A 527 11.91 -2.50 -7.13
N LEU A 528 11.59 -1.33 -6.59
CA LEU A 528 12.60 -0.35 -6.13
C LEU A 528 13.38 -0.88 -4.91
N LEU A 529 12.72 -1.55 -3.96
CA LEU A 529 13.38 -2.20 -2.82
C LEU A 529 14.37 -3.28 -3.28
N LEU A 530 14.00 -4.05 -4.31
CA LEU A 530 14.88 -5.04 -4.91
C LEU A 530 16.11 -4.41 -5.59
N CYS A 531 16.02 -3.15 -6.00
CA CYS A 531 17.12 -2.38 -6.58
C CYS A 531 18.06 -1.74 -5.54
N THR A 532 17.78 -1.86 -4.23
CA THR A 532 18.62 -1.28 -3.17
C THR A 532 19.79 -2.18 -2.78
N ASP A 533 20.70 -1.61 -1.95
CA ASP A 533 21.86 -2.28 -1.36
C ASP A 533 21.52 -3.16 -0.13
N LEU A 534 20.25 -3.46 0.10
CA LEU A 534 19.85 -4.47 1.08
C LEU A 534 20.52 -5.82 0.79
N LYS A 535 20.86 -6.55 1.85
CA LYS A 535 21.50 -7.86 1.72
C LYS A 535 20.66 -8.80 0.86
N PRO A 536 21.29 -9.62 0.00
CA PRO A 536 20.57 -10.56 -0.87
C PRO A 536 19.58 -11.44 -0.11
N GLU A 537 19.94 -11.92 1.08
CA GLU A 537 19.09 -12.79 1.91
C GLU A 537 17.81 -12.07 2.37
N ARG A 538 17.89 -10.76 2.58
CA ARG A 538 16.71 -9.94 2.93
C ARG A 538 15.80 -9.68 1.73
N LYS A 539 16.38 -9.61 0.54
CA LYS A 539 15.64 -9.36 -0.72
C LYS A 539 15.03 -10.64 -1.32
N GLU A 540 15.61 -11.80 -1.03
CA GLU A 540 15.24 -13.04 -1.71
C GLU A 540 13.75 -13.42 -1.57
N PRO A 541 13.11 -13.34 -0.40
CA PRO A 541 11.68 -13.64 -0.28
C PRO A 541 10.81 -12.69 -1.13
N LEU A 542 11.13 -11.39 -1.12
CA LEU A 542 10.43 -10.43 -1.97
C LEU A 542 10.66 -10.72 -3.45
N LEU A 543 11.88 -11.04 -3.84
CA LEU A 543 12.24 -11.34 -5.22
C LEU A 543 11.46 -12.55 -5.75
N VAL A 544 11.43 -13.64 -4.98
CA VAL A 544 10.69 -14.85 -5.34
C VAL A 544 9.20 -14.57 -5.46
N ASN A 545 8.62 -13.92 -4.46
CA ASN A 545 7.19 -13.62 -4.46
C ASN A 545 6.81 -12.68 -5.60
N TYR A 546 7.59 -11.63 -5.83
CA TYR A 546 7.32 -10.65 -6.87
C TYR A 546 7.48 -11.24 -8.28
N ALA A 547 8.46 -12.12 -8.46
CA ALA A 547 8.61 -12.88 -9.70
C ALA A 547 7.42 -13.83 -9.93
N GLN A 548 6.90 -14.48 -8.86
CA GLN A 548 5.71 -15.33 -8.96
C GLN A 548 4.47 -14.55 -9.41
N ILE A 549 4.27 -13.32 -8.90
CA ILE A 549 3.18 -12.44 -9.37
C ILE A 549 3.35 -12.11 -10.85
N GLY A 550 4.58 -11.81 -11.29
CA GLY A 550 4.87 -11.59 -12.69
C GLY A 550 4.59 -12.80 -13.59
N ILE A 551 4.91 -14.00 -13.11
CA ILE A 551 4.58 -15.26 -13.77
C ILE A 551 3.06 -15.44 -13.89
N ASP A 552 2.32 -15.17 -12.82
CA ASP A 552 0.86 -15.27 -12.81
C ASP A 552 0.20 -14.31 -13.80
N PHE A 553 0.57 -13.03 -13.76
CA PHE A 553 0.02 -12.02 -14.67
C PHE A 553 0.44 -12.28 -16.13
N GLY A 554 1.70 -12.65 -16.36
CA GLY A 554 2.15 -13.04 -17.69
C GLY A 554 1.40 -14.25 -18.22
N GLY A 555 1.16 -15.24 -17.37
CA GLY A 555 0.34 -16.40 -17.71
C GLY A 555 -1.11 -16.06 -18.02
N MET A 556 -1.70 -15.08 -17.31
CA MET A 556 -3.04 -14.58 -17.63
C MET A 556 -3.09 -13.96 -19.03
N ILE A 557 -2.13 -13.12 -19.37
CA ILE A 557 -2.03 -12.52 -20.71
C ILE A 557 -1.85 -13.60 -21.77
N ARG A 558 -0.96 -14.57 -21.55
CA ARG A 558 -0.74 -15.72 -22.46
C ARG A 558 -2.02 -16.54 -22.65
N ALA A 559 -2.82 -16.69 -21.62
CA ALA A 559 -4.09 -17.40 -21.66
C ALA A 559 -5.26 -16.55 -22.24
N GLY A 560 -4.99 -15.34 -22.73
CA GLY A 560 -5.96 -14.50 -23.43
C GLY A 560 -6.62 -13.41 -22.59
N HIS A 561 -6.10 -13.07 -21.41
CA HIS A 561 -6.57 -11.90 -20.66
C HIS A 561 -6.31 -10.61 -21.46
N PRO A 562 -7.27 -9.68 -21.52
CA PRO A 562 -7.14 -8.47 -22.35
C PRO A 562 -6.19 -7.41 -21.77
N GLY A 563 -5.60 -7.65 -20.61
CA GLY A 563 -4.80 -6.67 -19.88
C GLY A 563 -5.64 -5.82 -18.94
N TRP A 564 -5.05 -4.74 -18.46
CA TRP A 564 -5.61 -3.84 -17.45
C TRP A 564 -5.57 -2.41 -17.98
N THR A 565 -6.72 -1.94 -18.44
CA THR A 565 -6.86 -0.62 -19.04
C THR A 565 -6.72 0.50 -18.03
N GLY A 566 -6.48 1.73 -18.49
CA GLY A 566 -6.28 2.92 -17.65
C GLY A 566 -7.38 3.14 -16.62
N TRP A 567 -8.44 3.82 -16.97
CA TRP A 567 -9.56 4.17 -16.12
C TRP A 567 -9.13 4.77 -14.77
N GLY A 568 -8.56 5.96 -14.79
CA GLY A 568 -7.88 6.57 -13.65
C GLY A 568 -6.68 5.73 -13.22
N GLY A 569 -6.51 5.50 -11.94
CA GLY A 569 -5.43 4.65 -11.43
C GLY A 569 -5.72 3.14 -11.42
N HIS A 570 -6.91 2.70 -11.86
CA HIS A 570 -7.33 1.31 -11.66
C HIS A 570 -6.47 0.27 -12.38
N GLY A 571 -5.97 0.58 -13.57
CA GLY A 571 -5.14 -0.33 -14.36
C GLY A 571 -3.67 -0.38 -13.95
N SER A 572 -3.21 0.47 -13.04
CA SER A 572 -1.79 0.61 -12.69
C SER A 572 -1.18 -0.63 -12.03
N GLY A 573 0.12 -0.83 -12.25
CA GLY A 573 0.96 -1.73 -11.46
C GLY A 573 0.97 -3.20 -11.89
N ARG A 574 0.28 -3.58 -12.96
CA ARG A 574 0.24 -4.99 -13.43
C ARG A 574 1.30 -5.30 -14.46
N LYS A 575 1.72 -4.32 -15.25
CA LYS A 575 2.76 -4.51 -16.28
C LYS A 575 4.14 -4.73 -15.68
N LEU A 576 4.49 -3.95 -14.66
CA LEU A 576 5.84 -3.98 -14.09
C LEU A 576 6.24 -5.38 -13.56
N PRO A 577 5.45 -6.12 -12.77
CA PRO A 577 5.84 -7.46 -12.33
C PRO A 577 6.10 -8.42 -13.48
N ILE A 578 5.32 -8.34 -14.57
CA ILE A 578 5.50 -9.20 -15.76
C ILE A 578 6.86 -8.92 -16.40
N VAL A 579 7.12 -7.65 -16.72
CA VAL A 579 8.37 -7.22 -17.36
C VAL A 579 9.57 -7.55 -16.47
N PHE A 580 9.46 -7.28 -15.18
CA PHE A 580 10.50 -7.54 -14.18
C PHE A 580 10.82 -9.05 -14.10
N ALA A 581 9.80 -9.90 -13.98
CA ALA A 581 9.99 -11.35 -13.97
C ALA A 581 10.60 -11.85 -15.29
N GLY A 582 10.13 -11.34 -16.43
CA GLY A 582 10.68 -11.68 -17.74
C GLY A 582 12.18 -11.37 -17.86
N ILE A 583 12.60 -10.19 -17.42
CA ILE A 583 14.01 -9.77 -17.43
C ILE A 583 14.85 -10.71 -16.56
N LEU A 584 14.42 -10.95 -15.32
CA LEU A 584 15.20 -11.72 -14.36
C LEU A 584 15.21 -13.22 -14.66
N LEU A 585 14.12 -13.77 -15.20
CA LEU A 585 14.05 -15.17 -15.60
C LEU A 585 14.67 -15.41 -16.99
N GLY A 586 14.95 -14.34 -17.75
CA GLY A 586 15.43 -14.43 -19.12
C GLY A 586 14.37 -14.91 -20.10
N ASP A 587 13.10 -14.62 -19.81
CA ASP A 587 11.96 -14.91 -20.69
C ASP A 587 11.64 -13.68 -21.53
N ASP A 588 12.03 -13.71 -22.80
CA ASP A 588 11.84 -12.59 -23.74
C ASP A 588 10.38 -12.29 -24.03
N GLU A 589 9.50 -13.28 -23.91
CA GLU A 589 8.05 -13.11 -24.13
C GLU A 589 7.46 -12.25 -23.00
N LEU A 590 7.81 -12.52 -21.75
CA LEU A 590 7.35 -11.74 -20.62
C LEU A 590 8.07 -10.38 -20.54
N ALA A 591 9.37 -10.34 -20.80
CA ALA A 591 10.14 -9.11 -20.78
C ALA A 591 9.63 -8.08 -21.81
N ASN A 592 9.11 -8.54 -22.95
CA ASN A 592 8.58 -7.71 -24.02
C ASN A 592 7.07 -7.92 -24.20
N ILE A 593 6.32 -7.89 -23.12
CA ILE A 593 4.90 -8.31 -23.08
C ILE A 593 4.03 -7.62 -24.13
N ASN A 594 4.21 -6.31 -24.36
CA ASN A 594 3.45 -5.58 -25.36
C ASN A 594 3.73 -6.05 -26.80
N LYS A 595 4.98 -6.42 -27.10
CA LYS A 595 5.34 -6.95 -28.42
C LYS A 595 4.83 -8.36 -28.61
N SER A 596 4.92 -9.17 -27.57
CA SER A 596 4.49 -10.57 -27.59
C SER A 596 2.96 -10.70 -27.65
N PHE A 597 2.26 -9.77 -26.98
CA PHE A 597 0.81 -9.75 -26.90
C PHE A 597 0.26 -8.34 -27.19
N PRO A 598 0.27 -7.90 -28.45
CA PRO A 598 -0.08 -6.51 -28.81
C PRO A 598 -1.56 -6.17 -28.59
N LYS A 599 -2.39 -7.14 -28.26
CA LYS A 599 -3.80 -6.92 -27.89
C LYS A 599 -4.01 -6.70 -26.39
N ALA A 600 -2.98 -6.95 -25.57
CA ALA A 600 -3.05 -6.71 -24.14
C ALA A 600 -2.84 -5.23 -23.83
N SER A 601 -3.69 -4.69 -22.98
CA SER A 601 -3.69 -3.28 -22.59
C SER A 601 -3.06 -3.08 -21.22
N PHE A 602 -2.40 -1.93 -21.05
CA PHE A 602 -1.83 -1.54 -19.75
C PHE A 602 -2.12 -0.06 -19.51
N GLY A 603 -2.60 0.25 -18.31
CA GLY A 603 -3.09 1.59 -17.98
C GLY A 603 -2.02 2.67 -18.13
N GLU A 604 -0.80 2.39 -17.74
CA GLU A 604 0.32 3.31 -17.84
C GLU A 604 0.59 3.69 -19.31
N ASP A 605 0.51 2.72 -20.21
CA ASP A 605 0.75 2.94 -21.64
C ASP A 605 -0.40 3.72 -22.29
N GLU A 606 -1.63 3.35 -21.96
CA GLU A 606 -2.81 4.00 -22.52
C GLU A 606 -2.97 5.46 -22.08
N GLN A 607 -2.47 5.78 -20.89
CA GLN A 607 -2.63 7.10 -20.28
C GLN A 607 -1.44 8.04 -20.52
N THR A 608 -0.41 7.59 -21.25
CA THR A 608 0.73 8.43 -21.63
C THR A 608 0.95 8.41 -23.13
N ALA A 609 1.24 9.56 -23.72
CA ALA A 609 1.44 9.69 -25.15
C ALA A 609 2.38 10.86 -25.48
N TYR A 610 3.07 10.77 -26.61
CA TYR A 610 3.68 11.96 -27.16
C TYR A 610 2.60 12.84 -27.80
N GLY A 611 2.66 14.12 -27.51
CA GLY A 611 1.71 15.11 -27.99
C GLY A 611 2.01 16.50 -27.46
N ASP A 612 1.49 17.51 -28.12
CA ASP A 612 1.63 18.90 -27.70
C ASP A 612 0.71 19.17 -26.50
N CYS A 613 1.32 19.54 -25.37
CA CYS A 613 0.59 19.98 -24.19
C CYS A 613 0.42 21.49 -24.20
N TRP A 614 -0.68 21.99 -23.64
CA TRP A 614 -0.91 23.43 -23.48
C TRP A 614 0.15 24.12 -22.60
N THR A 615 0.88 23.36 -21.76
CA THR A 615 2.02 23.85 -20.98
C THR A 615 3.30 24.02 -21.79
N GLY A 616 3.33 23.50 -23.02
CA GLY A 616 4.50 23.45 -23.90
C GLY A 616 5.28 22.14 -23.84
N ALA A 617 4.92 21.22 -22.95
CA ALA A 617 5.50 19.88 -22.94
C ALA A 617 5.12 19.09 -24.21
N LYS A 618 5.94 18.08 -24.55
CA LYS A 618 5.76 17.23 -25.75
C LYS A 618 5.34 15.80 -25.42
N VAL A 619 5.03 15.55 -24.17
CA VAL A 619 4.42 14.32 -23.68
C VAL A 619 3.21 14.70 -22.83
N VAL A 620 2.14 13.95 -22.94
CA VAL A 620 0.84 14.29 -22.35
C VAL A 620 0.27 13.13 -21.55
N PHE A 621 -0.58 13.46 -20.60
CA PHE A 621 -1.54 12.53 -20.02
C PHE A 621 -2.72 12.40 -20.98
N ALA A 622 -2.95 11.20 -21.50
CA ALA A 622 -3.93 10.96 -22.54
C ALA A 622 -5.39 10.85 -22.04
N GLY A 623 -5.64 11.25 -20.80
CA GLY A 623 -6.95 11.28 -20.18
C GLY A 623 -7.21 10.11 -19.25
N HIS A 624 -8.32 10.21 -18.53
CA HIS A 624 -8.73 9.22 -17.54
C HIS A 624 -8.94 7.81 -18.14
N SER A 625 -9.53 7.74 -19.30
CA SER A 625 -9.76 6.48 -20.03
C SER A 625 -8.55 5.99 -20.82
N GLY A 626 -7.58 6.88 -21.09
CA GLY A 626 -6.43 6.59 -21.92
C GLY A 626 -6.76 6.54 -23.42
N ILE A 627 -5.79 6.10 -24.20
CA ILE A 627 -5.87 5.92 -25.66
C ILE A 627 -5.54 4.47 -25.99
N ASP A 628 -6.32 3.84 -26.83
CA ASP A 628 -6.01 2.53 -27.37
C ASP A 628 -4.86 2.63 -28.38
N GLU A 629 -3.72 2.01 -28.10
CA GLU A 629 -2.54 2.08 -28.96
C GLU A 629 -2.78 1.48 -30.36
N ALA A 630 -3.62 0.44 -30.44
CA ALA A 630 -3.87 -0.22 -31.72
C ALA A 630 -4.71 0.62 -32.67
N THR A 631 -5.59 1.45 -32.14
CA THR A 631 -6.53 2.25 -32.94
C THR A 631 -6.21 3.74 -32.93
N GLY A 632 -5.37 4.23 -32.03
CA GLY A 632 -5.11 5.65 -31.82
C GLY A 632 -6.34 6.44 -31.39
N ARG A 633 -7.34 5.77 -30.79
CA ARG A 633 -8.60 6.36 -30.34
C ARG A 633 -8.72 6.31 -28.85
N GLY A 634 -9.48 7.25 -28.29
CA GLY A 634 -9.84 7.18 -26.87
C GLY A 634 -10.57 5.86 -26.59
N ARG A 635 -10.11 5.12 -25.60
CA ARG A 635 -10.74 3.84 -25.25
C ARG A 635 -12.09 4.11 -24.59
N ASN A 636 -13.14 3.64 -25.21
CA ASN A 636 -14.49 3.83 -24.75
C ASN A 636 -14.90 2.74 -23.77
N LEU A 637 -14.62 2.93 -22.48
CA LEU A 637 -15.16 2.07 -21.43
C LEU A 637 -16.54 2.52 -20.93
N ALA A 638 -16.83 3.81 -21.05
CA ALA A 638 -18.12 4.38 -20.69
C ALA A 638 -18.53 5.52 -21.63
N ARG A 639 -17.65 5.99 -22.45
CA ARG A 639 -17.73 7.05 -23.46
C ARG A 639 -16.43 7.83 -23.43
N THR A 640 -15.89 8.09 -24.59
CA THR A 640 -14.64 8.80 -24.76
C THR A 640 -14.72 10.26 -24.38
N GLU A 641 -15.82 10.89 -24.64
CA GLU A 641 -16.13 12.24 -24.22
C GLU A 641 -16.84 12.21 -22.85
N PRO A 642 -16.36 12.91 -21.87
CA PRO A 642 -15.25 13.87 -21.79
C PRO A 642 -13.97 13.31 -21.12
N TRP A 643 -13.76 12.01 -21.16
CA TRP A 643 -12.72 11.31 -20.37
C TRP A 643 -11.43 11.02 -21.17
N GLY A 644 -11.44 11.34 -22.45
CA GLY A 644 -10.33 11.15 -23.37
C GLY A 644 -9.26 12.25 -23.29
N PRO A 645 -8.44 12.40 -24.33
CA PRO A 645 -7.36 13.37 -24.39
C PRO A 645 -7.82 14.81 -24.19
N TYR A 646 -7.08 15.58 -23.39
CA TYR A 646 -7.45 16.96 -23.05
C TYR A 646 -6.27 17.93 -22.91
N GLU A 647 -5.06 17.45 -22.63
CA GLU A 647 -3.91 18.33 -22.39
C GLU A 647 -3.45 19.13 -23.63
N HIS A 648 -3.95 18.81 -24.82
CA HIS A 648 -3.73 19.64 -26.03
C HIS A 648 -4.55 20.95 -26.02
N MET A 649 -5.53 21.09 -25.12
CA MET A 649 -6.40 22.25 -25.00
C MET A 649 -6.05 23.05 -23.75
N PRO A 650 -6.16 24.40 -23.77
CA PRO A 650 -6.02 25.18 -22.55
C PRO A 650 -7.18 24.90 -21.57
N PRO A 651 -6.95 25.03 -20.25
CA PRO A 651 -7.95 24.73 -19.22
C PRO A 651 -9.30 25.43 -19.40
N SER A 652 -9.33 26.61 -20.02
CA SER A 652 -10.57 27.33 -20.31
C SER A 652 -11.52 26.64 -21.28
N GLN A 653 -11.04 25.63 -21.99
CA GLN A 653 -11.82 24.81 -22.91
C GLN A 653 -12.22 23.44 -22.34
N TRP A 654 -11.75 23.11 -21.15
CA TRP A 654 -12.04 21.81 -20.53
C TRP A 654 -13.49 21.72 -20.08
N LYS A 655 -14.10 20.58 -20.33
CA LYS A 655 -15.41 20.18 -19.78
C LYS A 655 -15.21 19.49 -18.42
N ASP A 656 -16.31 19.22 -17.71
CA ASP A 656 -16.27 18.59 -16.37
C ASP A 656 -15.49 17.27 -16.32
N GLY A 657 -15.64 16.43 -17.34
CA GLY A 657 -14.91 15.17 -17.41
C GLY A 657 -13.40 15.33 -17.59
N GLN A 658 -12.97 16.33 -18.36
CA GLN A 658 -11.55 16.67 -18.52
C GLN A 658 -10.98 17.28 -17.23
N ASN A 659 -11.76 18.12 -16.54
CA ASN A 659 -11.41 18.62 -15.22
C ASN A 659 -11.23 17.45 -14.23
N THR A 660 -12.09 16.46 -14.30
CA THR A 660 -11.99 15.24 -13.50
C THR A 660 -10.78 14.40 -13.90
N SER A 661 -10.49 14.29 -15.20
CA SER A 661 -9.28 13.61 -15.72
C SER A 661 -8.01 14.26 -15.17
N GLU A 662 -7.94 15.60 -15.12
CA GLU A 662 -6.79 16.31 -14.53
C GLU A 662 -6.65 16.02 -13.04
N SER A 663 -7.76 15.96 -12.31
CA SER A 663 -7.71 15.57 -10.90
C SER A 663 -7.19 14.13 -10.74
N TYR A 664 -7.64 13.18 -11.56
CA TYR A 664 -7.15 11.80 -11.54
C TYR A 664 -5.67 11.69 -11.94
N ARG A 665 -5.23 12.49 -12.92
CA ARG A 665 -3.81 12.57 -13.27
C ARG A 665 -2.96 12.89 -12.05
N ARG A 666 -3.40 13.83 -11.24
CA ARG A 666 -2.68 14.33 -10.08
C ARG A 666 -2.79 13.42 -8.86
N CYS A 667 -3.97 12.89 -8.57
CA CYS A 667 -4.19 12.11 -7.35
C CYS A 667 -3.95 10.60 -7.51
N CYS A 668 -4.31 10.05 -8.67
CA CYS A 668 -4.63 8.64 -8.71
C CYS A 668 -3.82 7.85 -9.74
N THR A 669 -2.98 8.52 -10.53
CA THR A 669 -2.16 7.87 -11.56
C THR A 669 -0.68 8.23 -11.44
N SER A 670 -0.29 9.45 -11.74
CA SER A 670 1.11 9.86 -11.91
C SER A 670 1.98 9.56 -10.69
N VAL A 671 1.44 9.80 -9.50
CA VAL A 671 2.15 9.53 -8.23
C VAL A 671 2.49 8.06 -8.01
N GLY A 672 1.71 7.14 -8.59
CA GLY A 672 1.95 5.70 -8.52
C GLY A 672 2.97 5.18 -9.54
N TRP A 673 3.37 6.00 -10.51
CA TRP A 673 4.25 5.60 -11.60
C TRP A 673 5.73 5.90 -11.37
N VAL A 674 6.02 6.84 -10.46
CA VAL A 674 7.40 7.32 -10.22
C VAL A 674 8.33 6.18 -9.81
N ALA A 675 7.92 5.34 -8.84
CA ALA A 675 8.70 4.19 -8.40
C ALA A 675 8.88 3.14 -9.51
N GLN A 676 7.86 2.91 -10.34
CA GLN A 676 7.91 1.96 -11.44
C GLN A 676 8.95 2.39 -12.49
N ALA A 677 8.89 3.66 -12.92
CA ALA A 677 9.84 4.21 -13.88
C ALA A 677 11.28 4.22 -13.32
N LEU A 678 11.46 4.61 -12.06
CA LEU A 678 12.77 4.64 -11.43
C LEU A 678 13.39 3.24 -11.32
N ALA A 679 12.61 2.23 -10.89
CA ALA A 679 13.10 0.86 -10.79
C ALA A 679 13.59 0.32 -12.14
N LEU A 680 12.84 0.53 -13.22
CA LEU A 680 13.24 0.11 -14.56
C LEU A 680 14.48 0.87 -15.07
N ARG A 681 14.62 2.14 -14.73
CA ARG A 681 15.82 2.93 -15.06
C ARG A 681 17.06 2.44 -14.31
N LEU A 682 16.92 2.16 -13.04
CA LEU A 682 18.00 1.56 -12.24
C LEU A 682 18.46 0.23 -12.83
N LEU A 683 17.51 -0.59 -13.29
CA LEU A 683 17.79 -1.86 -14.00
C LEU A 683 18.32 -1.69 -15.42
N ARG A 684 18.37 -0.46 -15.96
CA ARG A 684 18.69 -0.20 -17.39
C ARG A 684 17.76 -0.97 -18.34
N ALA A 685 16.51 -1.06 -17.97
CA ALA A 685 15.52 -1.96 -18.56
C ALA A 685 14.37 -1.24 -19.30
N GLU A 686 14.45 0.09 -19.49
CA GLU A 686 13.42 0.90 -20.15
C GLU A 686 12.99 0.34 -21.52
N LYS A 687 13.95 -0.19 -22.28
CA LYS A 687 13.68 -0.79 -23.59
C LYS A 687 12.67 -1.94 -23.59
N PHE A 688 12.54 -2.64 -22.45
CA PHE A 688 11.60 -3.75 -22.29
C PHE A 688 10.18 -3.30 -22.01
N TRP A 689 10.01 -2.07 -21.54
CA TRP A 689 8.69 -1.51 -21.32
C TRP A 689 7.92 -1.32 -22.63
N ASN A 690 8.63 -1.06 -23.73
CA ASN A 690 8.09 -0.90 -25.09
C ASN A 690 7.07 0.25 -25.25
N HIS A 691 7.12 1.27 -24.39
CA HIS A 691 6.31 2.48 -24.49
C HIS A 691 7.11 3.66 -23.90
N ALA A 692 7.85 4.34 -24.73
CA ALA A 692 8.75 5.42 -24.33
C ALA A 692 8.02 6.62 -23.68
N PRO A 693 6.80 7.01 -24.12
CA PRO A 693 6.08 8.14 -23.52
C PRO A 693 5.90 8.02 -22.01
N PHE A 694 5.81 6.80 -21.47
CA PHE A 694 5.69 6.58 -20.03
C PHE A 694 6.87 7.19 -19.23
N PHE A 695 8.10 6.96 -19.67
CA PHE A 695 9.28 7.47 -18.98
C PHE A 695 9.43 8.98 -19.10
N ASP A 696 9.20 9.52 -20.29
CA ASP A 696 9.25 10.95 -20.53
C ASP A 696 8.13 11.69 -19.78
N TYR A 697 6.96 11.06 -19.67
CA TYR A 697 5.87 11.59 -18.86
C TYR A 697 6.21 11.61 -17.37
N VAL A 698 6.84 10.56 -16.82
CA VAL A 698 7.25 10.56 -15.41
C VAL A 698 8.35 11.60 -15.17
N ASP A 699 9.28 11.82 -16.10
CA ASP A 699 10.22 12.91 -16.01
C ASP A 699 9.53 14.27 -16.04
N ARG A 700 8.56 14.47 -16.94
CA ARG A 700 7.72 15.66 -16.94
C ARG A 700 7.05 15.87 -15.57
N TRP A 701 6.42 14.82 -15.04
CA TRP A 701 5.76 14.88 -13.72
C TRP A 701 6.69 15.34 -12.61
N MET A 702 7.93 14.86 -12.60
CA MET A 702 8.90 15.13 -11.54
C MET A 702 9.69 16.45 -11.73
N TYR A 703 9.82 16.97 -12.94
CA TYR A 703 10.67 18.13 -13.24
C TYR A 703 9.95 19.36 -13.81
N GLU A 704 8.73 19.23 -14.32
CA GLU A 704 7.96 20.39 -14.77
C GLU A 704 7.49 21.18 -13.56
N ASP A 705 7.84 22.47 -13.50
CA ASP A 705 7.29 23.38 -12.50
C ASP A 705 5.88 23.79 -12.90
N ASP A 706 4.90 23.28 -12.19
CA ASP A 706 3.49 23.54 -12.47
C ASP A 706 2.86 24.67 -11.64
N SER A 707 3.67 25.44 -10.92
CA SER A 707 3.20 26.49 -10.00
C SER A 707 2.28 27.52 -10.65
N GLU A 708 2.59 27.93 -11.90
CA GLU A 708 1.75 28.86 -12.66
C GLU A 708 0.61 28.14 -13.39
N PHE A 709 0.81 26.87 -13.74
CA PHE A 709 -0.21 26.09 -14.41
C PHE A 709 -1.40 25.77 -13.49
N VAL A 710 -1.16 25.43 -12.22
CA VAL A 710 -2.24 25.20 -11.24
C VAL A 710 -3.07 26.47 -11.00
N LYS A 711 -2.45 27.66 -11.02
CA LYS A 711 -3.17 28.92 -10.93
C LYS A 711 -4.08 29.15 -12.15
N THR A 712 -3.56 28.85 -13.34
CA THR A 712 -4.33 28.94 -14.60
C THR A 712 -5.50 27.98 -14.60
N ILE A 713 -5.29 26.75 -14.16
CA ILE A 713 -6.35 25.76 -14.02
C ILE A 713 -7.42 26.26 -13.04
N LYS A 714 -7.01 26.71 -11.85
CA LYS A 714 -7.94 27.27 -10.85
C LYS A 714 -8.76 28.43 -11.38
N ALA A 715 -8.10 29.38 -12.04
CA ALA A 715 -8.76 30.56 -12.61
C ALA A 715 -9.79 30.17 -13.70
N SER A 716 -9.49 29.14 -14.48
CA SER A 716 -10.32 28.72 -15.62
C SER A 716 -11.46 27.78 -15.23
N THR A 717 -11.23 26.91 -14.24
CA THR A 717 -12.13 25.77 -13.94
C THR A 717 -12.73 25.84 -12.53
N GLY A 718 -12.21 26.70 -11.66
CA GLY A 718 -12.54 26.73 -10.24
C GLY A 718 -11.91 25.59 -9.42
N ARG A 719 -11.21 24.65 -10.05
CA ARG A 719 -10.53 23.54 -9.37
C ARG A 719 -9.22 23.99 -8.75
N ASP A 720 -9.08 23.78 -7.45
CA ASP A 720 -7.88 24.15 -6.70
C ASP A 720 -6.94 22.95 -6.58
N HIS A 721 -5.85 22.97 -7.32
CA HIS A 721 -4.77 22.00 -7.25
C HIS A 721 -3.52 22.56 -6.57
N ASP A 722 -3.63 23.69 -5.88
CA ASP A 722 -2.52 24.36 -5.19
C ASP A 722 -2.18 23.69 -3.85
N HIS A 723 -2.93 22.65 -3.47
CA HIS A 723 -2.62 21.83 -2.31
C HIS A 723 -1.68 20.68 -2.71
N ASP A 724 -0.74 20.48 -1.86
CA ASP A 724 0.54 19.84 -2.02
C ASP A 724 0.60 18.48 -2.69
N TRP A 725 -0.35 17.63 -2.40
CA TRP A 725 -0.36 16.26 -2.93
C TRP A 725 -0.83 16.19 -4.40
N SER A 726 -1.42 17.26 -4.91
CA SER A 726 -1.82 17.40 -6.30
C SER A 726 -0.77 18.03 -7.19
N ARG A 727 0.36 18.47 -6.62
CA ARG A 727 1.43 19.12 -7.38
C ARG A 727 2.33 18.10 -8.04
N GLN A 728 2.89 18.50 -9.18
CA GLN A 728 4.01 17.81 -9.82
C GLN A 728 5.29 17.96 -8.98
N GLY A 729 6.31 17.19 -9.32
CA GLY A 729 7.60 17.20 -8.65
C GLY A 729 7.71 16.30 -7.44
N GLN A 730 6.71 15.45 -7.17
CA GLN A 730 6.73 14.49 -6.07
C GLN A 730 5.82 13.30 -6.33
N CYS A 731 6.02 12.25 -5.53
CA CYS A 731 5.03 11.21 -5.27
C CYS A 731 4.72 11.17 -3.77
N TRP A 732 3.81 10.28 -3.36
CA TRP A 732 3.40 10.24 -1.95
C TRP A 732 4.34 9.45 -1.05
N ASP A 733 5.38 8.84 -1.60
CA ASP A 733 6.34 8.04 -0.89
C ASP A 733 7.66 8.78 -0.71
N PRO A 734 8.04 9.19 0.52
CA PRO A 734 9.32 9.84 0.79
C PRO A 734 10.52 9.01 0.32
N PHE A 735 10.46 7.69 0.52
CA PHE A 735 11.51 6.80 0.02
C PHE A 735 11.69 6.93 -1.49
N VAL A 736 10.59 6.93 -2.25
CA VAL A 736 10.64 7.09 -3.71
C VAL A 736 11.17 8.48 -4.10
N ASN A 737 10.71 9.54 -3.42
CA ASN A 737 11.19 10.90 -3.66
C ASN A 737 12.69 11.03 -3.39
N GLU A 738 13.17 10.46 -2.28
CA GLU A 738 14.59 10.45 -1.93
C GLU A 738 15.42 9.62 -2.91
N MET A 739 14.96 8.41 -3.27
CA MET A 739 15.62 7.57 -4.27
C MET A 739 15.66 8.25 -5.64
N TRP A 740 14.58 8.92 -6.05
CA TRP A 740 14.56 9.72 -7.26
C TRP A 740 15.60 10.84 -7.22
N SER A 741 15.58 11.65 -6.17
CA SER A 741 16.49 12.78 -6.02
C SER A 741 17.95 12.34 -5.99
N LYS A 742 18.25 11.18 -5.38
CA LYS A 742 19.60 10.65 -5.24
C LYS A 742 20.11 10.00 -6.51
N HIS A 743 19.29 9.18 -7.17
CA HIS A 743 19.76 8.29 -8.22
C HIS A 743 19.33 8.69 -9.62
N ARG A 744 18.28 9.50 -9.78
CA ARG A 744 17.77 9.84 -11.11
C ARG A 744 18.77 10.61 -11.96
N THR A 745 19.58 11.47 -11.36
CA THR A 745 20.62 12.25 -12.04
C THR A 745 21.85 11.42 -12.46
N GLU A 746 22.07 10.29 -11.80
CA GLU A 746 23.15 9.36 -12.11
C GLU A 746 22.81 8.45 -13.30
N LEU A 747 21.53 8.38 -13.68
CA LEU A 747 21.06 7.55 -14.78
C LEU A 747 21.22 8.28 -16.10
N PRO A 748 21.85 7.67 -17.12
CA PRO A 748 21.92 8.28 -18.45
C PRO A 748 20.53 8.21 -19.08
N ALA A 749 19.77 9.26 -18.97
CA ALA A 749 18.51 9.40 -19.69
C ALA A 749 18.35 10.85 -20.11
N PRO A 750 17.66 11.10 -21.24
CA PRO A 750 17.38 12.47 -21.67
C PRO A 750 16.61 13.17 -20.55
N THR A 751 17.23 14.12 -19.93
CA THR A 751 16.61 14.94 -18.90
C THR A 751 15.48 15.83 -19.46
N ASP A 752 15.49 16.03 -20.76
CA ASP A 752 14.59 16.90 -21.50
C ASP A 752 13.77 16.19 -22.60
N GLY A 753 13.68 14.87 -22.57
CA GLY A 753 12.88 14.11 -23.56
C GLY A 753 11.44 14.60 -23.66
N TRP A 754 10.82 14.93 -22.54
CA TRP A 754 9.47 15.46 -22.48
C TRP A 754 9.29 16.88 -23.07
N LYS A 755 10.38 17.58 -23.38
CA LYS A 755 10.39 18.89 -24.07
C LYS A 755 10.67 18.77 -25.58
N GLN A 756 11.10 17.62 -26.03
CA GLN A 756 11.51 17.42 -27.43
C GLN A 756 10.32 16.94 -28.27
N PRO A 757 10.21 17.41 -29.51
CA PRO A 757 9.23 16.87 -30.45
C PRO A 757 9.45 15.37 -30.70
N HIS A 758 8.37 14.62 -30.68
CA HIS A 758 8.32 13.20 -31.00
C HIS A 758 7.23 12.93 -32.04
N ASP A 759 7.16 11.71 -32.54
CA ASP A 759 6.02 11.28 -33.35
C ASP A 759 4.77 11.19 -32.43
N ASP A 760 3.82 12.08 -32.70
CA ASP A 760 2.56 12.22 -31.98
C ASP A 760 1.35 11.78 -32.81
N SER A 761 1.59 11.09 -33.92
CA SER A 761 0.56 10.76 -34.91
C SER A 761 -0.64 10.05 -34.31
N TYR A 762 -0.41 9.13 -33.35
CA TYR A 762 -1.51 8.42 -32.73
C TYR A 762 -2.29 9.26 -31.70
N TYR A 763 -1.64 10.18 -30.99
CA TYR A 763 -2.33 11.12 -30.12
C TYR A 763 -3.19 12.10 -30.93
N ARG A 764 -2.64 12.60 -32.05
CA ARG A 764 -3.42 13.43 -32.99
C ARG A 764 -4.62 12.70 -33.56
N ALA A 765 -4.47 11.42 -33.89
CA ALA A 765 -5.60 10.62 -34.35
C ALA A 765 -6.70 10.50 -33.28
N ALA A 766 -6.33 10.31 -32.01
CA ALA A 766 -7.28 10.25 -30.90
C ALA A 766 -7.98 11.60 -30.62
N VAL A 767 -7.29 12.72 -30.86
CA VAL A 767 -7.86 14.06 -30.68
C VAL A 767 -8.84 14.42 -31.82
N VAL A 768 -8.52 14.02 -33.07
CA VAL A 768 -9.35 14.34 -34.26
C VAL A 768 -10.55 13.38 -34.34
N ASN A 769 -10.38 12.13 -33.97
CA ASN A 769 -11.39 11.08 -34.07
C ASN A 769 -11.56 10.40 -32.70
N PRO A 770 -12.21 11.08 -31.75
CA PRO A 770 -12.31 10.56 -30.37
C PRO A 770 -13.20 9.32 -30.23
N GLU A 771 -13.92 8.88 -31.28
CA GLU A 771 -14.81 7.69 -31.31
C GLU A 771 -14.17 6.48 -31.99
#